data_d343d4d8a29cd6694159aeea17364cbf
#
_entry.id   d343d4d8a29cd6694159aeea17364cbf
#
_cell.length_a   1.000
_cell.length_b   1.000
_cell.length_c   1.000
_cell.angle_alpha   90.00
_cell.angle_beta   90.00
_cell.angle_gamma   90.00
#
_symmetry.space_group_name_H-M   'P 1'
#
loop_
_entity.id
_entity.type
_entity.pdbx_description
1 polymer ?
#
loop_
_entity_poly.entity_id
_entity_poly.type
_entity_poly.pdbx_seq_one_letter_code
_entity_poly.pdbx_strand_id
1 'polypeptide(L)'
;DTGFTNYYFETDNTQATGLNYFIIGNNATKVWRKHELQFGLHFRYDQLNILPDQQQNQGNHSWATGATALYDSTTSRTNPQATPLTGFNLANMYFGVMNYSNQFVREYFYMRSKEYALYFQDNYRVAPRLTLNLGLRWDFWPAYREKNQILTTFDPNKRAVVLGTPLSEMYRFGATLPSIVNRLTSLGVKFISAQDAGLPDTLMYSNAHDFGPRIGFAYRALEGRRAFVLRGGYRISYFPIPARPWTARMRSNAPLTARFRTSVTDATLTPDGIGNYGMRSIPAVIAGSNSRNAVTLENAASLTRGSVLASYFANNQPDPRVQDWNFTLEKEVIANTVVRAAYVGNHGGRLEQFNRYNESPPDYIWFTTTGLPLPTGEFSNVARRPYDQQVYGTVEEYRKSGWSNYNGFQLELERRYAKGYAFQVFYNVGNLLAAGGQDFSGTSIVLDPNQFLPGRVPADFDARNRLLSYQRDFTIPKHRLRWNWIMDLPVGQGKLLARDAHGFVNRLIGGWQVAGLGSLRSNYFALPTTIYPTGEKVELYGYQYPIQDCRSGACRPGYLWWNGYIPSNRINSYDDAGNPNGVMGVPAGYKAAAAPLIPAGTTQLPANAPANTNVQQFWDTNTVWVPLKDGTVQRTTYNDNLHPWRQQYMPGVRQWGVDASLFKSVAITETVRLRINADFFNVFNMPGNPNSIGSDGILSTRASGQNSRELQLTLRLSW
;
A
#
# COMPACT_ATOMS: atom_id res chain seq x y z
N ASP A 1 -9.81 20.49 20.58
CA ASP A 1 -10.48 19.32 19.99
C ASP A 1 -11.95 19.32 20.40
N THR A 2 -12.82 19.77 19.54
CA THR A 2 -14.23 20.01 19.83
C THR A 2 -15.10 18.75 19.78
N GLY A 3 -14.53 17.60 19.94
CA GLY A 3 -15.23 16.36 20.34
C GLY A 3 -16.10 15.63 19.32
N PHE A 4 -16.36 16.19 18.13
CA PHE A 4 -17.07 15.50 17.04
C PHE A 4 -16.21 15.52 15.79
N THR A 5 -15.37 14.51 15.65
CA THR A 5 -14.40 14.47 14.57
C THR A 5 -14.99 14.15 13.21
N ASN A 6 -16.03 13.34 13.10
CA ASN A 6 -16.73 13.09 11.84
C ASN A 6 -18.07 12.41 12.13
N TYR A 7 -19.16 13.02 11.80
CA TYR A 7 -20.42 12.31 11.63
C TYR A 7 -20.45 11.84 10.18
N TYR A 8 -20.02 10.63 9.94
CA TYR A 8 -20.32 9.98 8.67
C TYR A 8 -21.74 9.47 8.73
N PHE A 9 -22.67 10.14 8.07
CA PHE A 9 -23.72 9.36 7.45
C PHE A 9 -23.01 8.57 6.37
N GLU A 10 -22.90 7.27 6.55
CA GLU A 10 -22.24 6.39 5.63
C GLU A 10 -22.88 6.59 4.25
N THR A 11 -22.23 7.41 3.46
CA THR A 11 -22.52 7.50 2.05
C THR A 11 -21.87 6.29 1.47
N ASP A 12 -22.59 5.20 1.51
CA ASP A 12 -22.18 3.98 0.91
C ASP A 12 -21.71 4.27 -0.51
N ASN A 13 -20.48 3.88 -0.77
CA ASN A 13 -20.00 3.75 -2.11
C ASN A 13 -20.88 2.73 -2.80
N THR A 14 -21.98 3.16 -3.39
CA THR A 14 -22.85 2.28 -4.14
C THR A 14 -22.10 1.82 -5.39
N GLN A 15 -21.13 0.98 -5.18
CA GLN A 15 -20.45 0.24 -6.24
C GLN A 15 -21.26 -1.03 -6.45
N ALA A 16 -22.02 -1.08 -7.50
CA ALA A 16 -22.61 -2.32 -7.97
C ALA A 16 -21.75 -2.86 -9.11
N THR A 17 -21.29 -4.09 -8.95
CA THR A 17 -20.57 -4.77 -10.01
C THR A 17 -21.30 -6.05 -10.36
N GLY A 18 -21.86 -6.08 -11.57
CA GLY A 18 -22.38 -7.33 -12.15
C GLY A 18 -21.26 -8.02 -12.91
N LEU A 19 -20.84 -9.19 -12.45
CA LEU A 19 -19.82 -10.01 -13.11
C LEU A 19 -20.44 -11.30 -13.62
N ASN A 20 -20.39 -11.49 -14.94
CA ASN A 20 -20.67 -12.76 -15.58
C ASN A 20 -19.40 -13.26 -16.27
N TYR A 21 -19.10 -14.52 -16.11
CA TYR A 21 -17.98 -15.14 -16.81
C TYR A 21 -18.40 -16.48 -17.40
N PHE A 22 -17.93 -16.74 -18.61
CA PHE A 22 -18.12 -17.97 -19.35
C PHE A 22 -16.77 -18.61 -19.56
N ILE A 23 -16.61 -19.82 -19.07
CA ILE A 23 -15.34 -20.55 -19.15
C ILE A 23 -15.57 -21.83 -19.96
N ILE A 24 -14.70 -22.03 -20.93
CA ILE A 24 -14.59 -23.29 -21.66
C ILE A 24 -13.17 -23.79 -21.44
N GLY A 25 -13.04 -24.94 -20.82
CA GLY A 25 -11.75 -25.57 -20.57
C GLY A 25 -11.78 -27.03 -20.91
N ASN A 26 -10.73 -27.51 -21.54
CA ASN A 26 -10.53 -28.94 -21.82
C ASN A 26 -9.10 -29.31 -21.47
N ASN A 27 -8.92 -30.40 -20.74
CA ASN A 27 -7.62 -30.97 -20.41
C ASN A 27 -7.63 -32.43 -20.80
N ALA A 28 -6.62 -32.86 -21.54
CA ALA A 28 -6.44 -34.24 -21.93
C ALA A 28 -5.08 -34.74 -21.42
N THR A 29 -5.07 -36.00 -21.00
CA THR A 29 -3.86 -36.69 -20.58
C THR A 29 -3.72 -37.97 -21.37
N LYS A 30 -2.52 -38.19 -21.90
CA LYS A 30 -2.18 -39.44 -22.62
C LYS A 30 -0.89 -40.00 -22.02
N VAL A 31 -1.00 -41.22 -21.53
CA VAL A 31 0.19 -41.98 -21.12
C VAL A 31 0.69 -42.74 -22.37
N TRP A 32 1.97 -42.51 -22.69
CA TRP A 32 2.65 -43.17 -23.80
C TRP A 32 4.04 -43.59 -23.39
N ARG A 33 4.22 -44.90 -23.15
CA ARG A 33 5.48 -45.48 -22.66
C ARG A 33 5.94 -44.79 -21.37
N LYS A 34 7.05 -44.02 -21.43
CA LYS A 34 7.63 -43.31 -20.33
C LYS A 34 7.16 -41.83 -20.21
N HIS A 35 6.24 -41.43 -21.07
CA HIS A 35 5.71 -40.08 -21.18
C HIS A 35 4.29 -40.01 -20.64
N GLU A 36 4.00 -39.02 -19.87
CA GLU A 36 2.67 -38.58 -19.49
C GLU A 36 2.43 -37.20 -20.08
N LEU A 37 1.81 -37.19 -21.26
CA LEU A 37 1.55 -35.99 -22.03
C LEU A 37 0.25 -35.35 -21.54
N GLN A 38 0.32 -34.08 -21.19
CA GLN A 38 -0.85 -33.29 -20.80
C GLN A 38 -0.94 -32.08 -21.72
N PHE A 39 -2.14 -31.85 -22.26
CA PHE A 39 -2.39 -30.66 -23.07
C PHE A 39 -3.80 -30.19 -22.87
N GLY A 40 -3.97 -28.89 -23.02
CA GLY A 40 -5.30 -28.31 -22.81
C GLY A 40 -5.42 -26.92 -23.39
N LEU A 41 -6.66 -26.52 -23.47
CA LEU A 41 -7.08 -25.18 -23.85
C LEU A 41 -7.95 -24.58 -22.75
N HIS A 42 -7.86 -23.25 -22.64
CA HIS A 42 -8.72 -22.46 -21.77
C HIS A 42 -9.17 -21.23 -22.55
N PHE A 43 -10.47 -21.00 -22.54
CA PHE A 43 -11.09 -19.78 -23.01
C PHE A 43 -11.98 -19.24 -21.91
N ARG A 44 -11.86 -17.94 -21.64
CA ARG A 44 -12.72 -17.24 -20.70
C ARG A 44 -13.20 -15.94 -21.33
N TYR A 45 -14.49 -15.67 -21.16
CA TYR A 45 -15.12 -14.41 -21.54
C TYR A 45 -15.79 -13.79 -20.34
N ASP A 46 -15.35 -12.58 -19.98
CA ASP A 46 -15.87 -11.82 -18.84
C ASP A 46 -16.73 -10.66 -19.32
N GLN A 47 -17.87 -10.52 -18.68
CA GLN A 47 -18.74 -9.34 -18.77
C GLN A 47 -18.78 -8.68 -17.40
N LEU A 48 -18.08 -7.57 -17.29
CA LEU A 48 -18.00 -6.78 -16.08
C LEU A 48 -18.78 -5.48 -16.27
N ASN A 49 -19.93 -5.37 -15.61
CA ASN A 49 -20.76 -4.18 -15.62
C ASN A 49 -20.48 -3.42 -14.33
N ILE A 50 -19.80 -2.30 -14.43
CA ILE A 50 -19.36 -1.50 -13.28
C ILE A 50 -20.25 -0.29 -13.17
N LEU A 51 -20.97 -0.19 -12.04
CA LEU A 51 -21.50 1.06 -11.56
C LEU A 51 -20.36 1.76 -10.81
N PRO A 52 -19.87 2.89 -11.31
CA PRO A 52 -18.80 3.59 -10.64
C PRO A 52 -19.24 4.12 -9.27
N ASP A 53 -18.25 4.40 -8.43
CA ASP A 53 -18.45 5.06 -7.16
C ASP A 53 -19.31 6.32 -7.32
N GLN A 54 -20.46 6.34 -6.64
CA GLN A 54 -21.45 7.40 -6.77
C GLN A 54 -21.41 8.41 -5.63
N GLN A 55 -20.48 8.34 -4.70
CA GLN A 55 -20.40 9.29 -3.58
C GLN A 55 -20.52 10.73 -4.04
N GLN A 56 -19.83 11.06 -5.13
CA GLN A 56 -19.84 12.40 -5.68
C GLN A 56 -21.00 12.66 -6.64
N ASN A 57 -21.62 11.61 -7.16
CA ASN A 57 -22.79 11.74 -8.04
C ASN A 57 -24.06 12.08 -7.28
N GLN A 58 -24.16 11.65 -6.03
CA GLN A 58 -25.28 12.00 -5.12
C GLN A 58 -25.07 13.33 -4.41
N GLY A 59 -23.90 13.94 -4.56
CA GLY A 59 -23.50 15.16 -3.88
C GLY A 59 -22.77 14.88 -2.56
N ASN A 60 -21.75 15.67 -2.34
CA ASN A 60 -20.99 15.68 -1.08
C ASN A 60 -21.24 17.01 -0.37
N HIS A 61 -21.68 16.91 0.87
CA HIS A 61 -21.95 18.04 1.74
C HIS A 61 -20.86 18.08 2.82
N SER A 62 -20.19 19.21 2.98
CA SER A 62 -19.20 19.38 4.03
C SER A 62 -19.40 20.68 4.80
N TRP A 63 -19.32 20.59 6.10
CA TRP A 63 -19.43 21.73 7.01
C TRP A 63 -18.08 21.96 7.66
N ALA A 64 -17.41 23.04 7.28
CA ALA A 64 -16.17 23.43 7.91
C ALA A 64 -16.43 24.32 9.12
N THR A 65 -15.46 24.44 10.02
CA THR A 65 -15.57 25.27 11.22
C THR A 65 -15.57 26.77 10.94
N GLY A 66 -15.17 27.18 9.74
CA GLY A 66 -14.83 28.55 9.40
C GLY A 66 -15.89 29.62 9.65
N ALA A 67 -17.19 29.35 9.37
CA ALA A 67 -18.23 30.37 9.52
C ALA A 67 -18.56 30.69 10.99
N THR A 68 -18.24 29.81 11.94
CA THR A 68 -18.43 30.03 13.38
C THR A 68 -17.12 30.16 14.14
N ALA A 69 -15.98 30.20 13.44
CA ALA A 69 -14.67 30.38 14.05
C ALA A 69 -14.40 31.86 14.35
N LEU A 70 -13.66 32.10 15.43
CA LEU A 70 -13.07 33.40 15.68
C LEU A 70 -11.81 33.56 14.83
N TYR A 71 -11.72 34.66 14.09
CA TYR A 71 -10.58 34.96 13.25
C TYR A 71 -9.69 36.00 13.92
N ASP A 72 -8.40 35.72 13.94
CA ASP A 72 -7.42 36.67 14.39
C ASP A 72 -7.01 37.59 13.22
N SER A 73 -7.53 38.81 13.22
CA SER A 73 -7.24 39.82 12.22
C SER A 73 -5.82 40.40 12.32
N THR A 74 -5.10 40.08 13.39
CA THR A 74 -3.72 40.55 13.60
C THR A 74 -2.71 39.75 12.78
N THR A 75 -3.05 38.50 12.44
CA THR A 75 -2.19 37.61 11.65
C THR A 75 -2.15 37.94 10.16
N SER A 76 -3.24 38.42 9.60
CA SER A 76 -3.31 38.95 8.22
C SER A 76 -4.66 39.63 7.98
N ARG A 77 -4.64 40.84 7.44
CA ARG A 77 -5.86 41.53 7.05
C ARG A 77 -6.51 40.94 5.78
N THR A 78 -5.70 40.30 4.94
CA THR A 78 -6.17 39.74 3.66
C THR A 78 -6.51 38.26 3.73
N ASN A 79 -5.95 37.56 4.70
CA ASN A 79 -6.24 36.14 4.93
C ASN A 79 -6.15 35.81 6.43
N PRO A 80 -7.12 36.27 7.23
CA PRO A 80 -7.10 35.99 8.66
C PRO A 80 -7.23 34.50 8.92
N GLN A 81 -6.43 33.99 9.85
CA GLN A 81 -6.48 32.59 10.25
C GLN A 81 -7.51 32.38 11.37
N ALA A 82 -8.21 31.25 11.34
CA ALA A 82 -9.09 30.88 12.41
C ALA A 82 -8.30 30.65 13.71
N THR A 83 -8.76 31.22 14.80
CA THR A 83 -8.18 30.98 16.11
C THR A 83 -8.32 29.50 16.47
N PRO A 84 -7.24 28.80 16.88
CA PRO A 84 -7.30 27.40 17.26
C PRO A 84 -8.39 27.13 18.32
N LEU A 85 -9.06 25.99 18.19
CA LEU A 85 -10.14 25.57 19.08
C LEU A 85 -11.43 26.43 19.03
N THR A 86 -11.56 27.31 18.04
CA THR A 86 -12.81 28.03 17.77
C THR A 86 -13.49 27.51 16.52
N GLY A 87 -14.79 27.72 16.41
CA GLY A 87 -15.62 27.21 15.35
C GLY A 87 -16.12 25.78 15.60
N PHE A 88 -17.34 25.51 15.18
CA PHE A 88 -18.00 24.23 15.40
C PHE A 88 -18.79 23.78 14.17
N ASN A 89 -18.42 22.63 13.62
CA ASN A 89 -19.01 22.10 12.39
C ASN A 89 -20.55 21.94 12.49
N LEU A 90 -21.04 21.46 13.64
CA LEU A 90 -22.45 21.26 13.86
C LEU A 90 -23.23 22.58 13.90
N ALA A 91 -22.63 23.64 14.45
CA ALA A 91 -23.22 24.99 14.41
C ALA A 91 -23.33 25.47 12.95
N ASN A 92 -22.30 25.27 12.13
CA ASN A 92 -22.34 25.61 10.71
C ASN A 92 -23.43 24.81 9.97
N MET A 93 -23.63 23.54 10.35
CA MET A 93 -24.73 22.72 9.83
C MET A 93 -26.07 23.30 10.19
N TYR A 94 -26.33 23.71 11.45
CA TYR A 94 -27.56 24.35 11.87
C TYR A 94 -27.80 25.68 11.20
N PHE A 95 -26.79 26.46 10.92
CA PHE A 95 -26.88 27.69 10.13
C PHE A 95 -27.09 27.41 8.63
N GLY A 96 -26.93 26.14 8.20
CA GLY A 96 -27.06 25.78 6.81
C GLY A 96 -25.85 26.21 5.95
N VAL A 97 -24.71 26.56 6.57
CA VAL A 97 -23.53 27.01 5.87
C VAL A 97 -22.66 25.81 5.51
N MET A 98 -22.56 25.49 4.23
CA MET A 98 -21.85 24.31 3.78
C MET A 98 -21.20 24.50 2.40
N ASN A 99 -20.22 23.66 2.15
CA ASN A 99 -19.71 23.41 0.80
C ASN A 99 -20.46 22.23 0.19
N TYR A 100 -20.82 22.34 -1.06
CA TYR A 100 -21.43 21.27 -1.83
C TYR A 100 -20.58 20.92 -3.04
N SER A 101 -20.39 19.66 -3.32
CA SER A 101 -19.80 19.21 -4.56
C SER A 101 -20.57 18.04 -5.15
N ASN A 102 -20.63 18.00 -6.47
CA ASN A 102 -21.24 16.92 -7.23
C ASN A 102 -20.32 16.58 -8.40
N GLN A 103 -20.32 15.33 -8.80
CA GLN A 103 -19.57 14.85 -9.95
C GLN A 103 -20.51 14.20 -10.95
N PHE A 104 -20.47 14.67 -12.19
CA PHE A 104 -21.12 13.97 -13.28
C PHE A 104 -20.38 12.67 -13.54
N VAL A 105 -21.07 11.54 -13.46
CA VAL A 105 -20.53 10.22 -13.77
C VAL A 105 -21.62 9.43 -14.50
N ARG A 106 -21.22 8.72 -15.56
CA ARG A 106 -22.12 7.77 -16.20
C ARG A 106 -22.50 6.66 -15.24
N GLU A 107 -23.75 6.17 -15.33
CA GLU A 107 -24.25 5.12 -14.43
C GLU A 107 -23.50 3.79 -14.56
N TYR A 108 -23.25 3.32 -15.81
CA TYR A 108 -22.60 2.02 -16.03
C TYR A 108 -21.53 2.06 -17.11
N PHE A 109 -20.45 1.32 -16.86
CA PHE A 109 -19.46 0.93 -17.86
C PHE A 109 -19.54 -0.58 -18.10
N TYR A 110 -19.66 -0.98 -19.35
CA TYR A 110 -19.85 -2.36 -19.75
C TYR A 110 -18.54 -2.95 -20.27
N MET A 111 -17.69 -3.41 -19.37
CA MET A 111 -16.39 -3.95 -19.73
C MET A 111 -16.50 -5.37 -20.26
N ARG A 112 -15.70 -5.67 -21.27
CA ARG A 112 -15.59 -6.99 -21.89
C ARG A 112 -14.14 -7.39 -21.96
N SER A 113 -13.85 -8.62 -21.52
CA SER A 113 -12.51 -9.19 -21.52
C SER A 113 -12.56 -10.59 -22.08
N LYS A 114 -11.50 -10.99 -22.74
CA LYS A 114 -11.31 -12.36 -23.22
C LYS A 114 -9.96 -12.86 -22.73
N GLU A 115 -9.89 -14.16 -22.50
CA GLU A 115 -8.67 -14.85 -22.14
C GLU A 115 -8.56 -16.11 -22.96
N TYR A 116 -7.42 -16.34 -23.57
CA TYR A 116 -7.09 -17.54 -24.31
C TYR A 116 -5.82 -18.13 -23.73
N ALA A 117 -5.81 -19.42 -23.51
CA ALA A 117 -4.60 -20.11 -23.15
C ALA A 117 -4.53 -21.51 -23.77
N LEU A 118 -3.33 -21.89 -24.15
CA LEU A 118 -2.99 -23.22 -24.61
C LEU A 118 -1.79 -23.70 -23.83
N TYR A 119 -1.76 -24.97 -23.48
CA TYR A 119 -0.60 -25.53 -22.85
C TYR A 119 -0.32 -26.98 -23.30
N PHE A 120 0.95 -27.32 -23.24
CA PHE A 120 1.46 -28.67 -23.40
C PHE A 120 2.48 -28.94 -22.31
N GLN A 121 2.42 -30.13 -21.71
CA GLN A 121 3.37 -30.59 -20.70
C GLN A 121 3.64 -32.08 -20.87
N ASP A 122 4.90 -32.47 -20.66
CA ASP A 122 5.37 -33.84 -20.63
C ASP A 122 6.03 -34.16 -19.30
N ASN A 123 5.52 -35.14 -18.59
CA ASN A 123 6.16 -35.75 -17.42
C ASN A 123 6.94 -36.99 -17.91
N TYR A 124 8.18 -36.77 -18.32
CA TYR A 124 9.02 -37.80 -18.93
C TYR A 124 9.85 -38.55 -17.89
N ARG A 125 9.57 -39.82 -17.71
CA ARG A 125 10.36 -40.73 -16.88
C ARG A 125 11.57 -41.23 -17.66
N VAL A 126 12.65 -40.43 -17.66
CA VAL A 126 13.91 -40.75 -18.37
C VAL A 126 14.49 -42.08 -17.90
N ALA A 127 14.56 -42.24 -16.57
CA ALA A 127 15.06 -43.42 -15.89
C ALA A 127 14.21 -43.74 -14.64
N PRO A 128 14.34 -44.91 -14.04
CA PRO A 128 13.59 -45.26 -12.81
C PRO A 128 13.75 -44.26 -11.67
N ARG A 129 14.89 -43.54 -11.65
CA ARG A 129 15.22 -42.57 -10.63
C ARG A 129 15.13 -41.10 -11.08
N LEU A 130 14.88 -40.85 -12.37
CA LEU A 130 14.86 -39.49 -12.93
C LEU A 130 13.59 -39.22 -13.71
N THR A 131 12.86 -38.23 -13.30
CA THR A 131 11.71 -37.67 -14.00
C THR A 131 12.02 -36.23 -14.38
N LEU A 132 11.75 -35.86 -15.63
CA LEU A 132 11.74 -34.50 -16.13
C LEU A 132 10.33 -34.04 -16.34
N ASN A 133 10.05 -32.79 -16.02
CA ASN A 133 8.77 -32.12 -16.26
C ASN A 133 9.05 -30.96 -17.22
N LEU A 134 8.57 -31.07 -18.45
CA LEU A 134 8.79 -30.10 -19.51
C LEU A 134 7.45 -29.56 -19.98
N GLY A 135 7.29 -28.26 -20.06
CA GLY A 135 6.02 -27.66 -20.46
C GLY A 135 6.17 -26.30 -21.11
N LEU A 136 5.19 -25.96 -21.90
CA LEU A 136 5.02 -24.63 -22.47
C LEU A 136 3.56 -24.24 -22.37
N ARG A 137 3.31 -23.02 -21.90
CA ARG A 137 1.99 -22.41 -21.89
C ARG A 137 2.05 -21.11 -22.68
N TRP A 138 1.08 -20.89 -23.52
CA TRP A 138 0.81 -19.62 -24.18
C TRP A 138 -0.45 -19.03 -23.59
N ASP A 139 -0.36 -17.78 -23.15
CA ASP A 139 -1.47 -16.99 -22.66
C ASP A 139 -1.66 -15.77 -23.56
N PHE A 140 -2.91 -15.38 -23.80
CA PHE A 140 -3.26 -14.20 -24.55
C PHE A 140 -4.44 -13.49 -23.91
N TRP A 141 -4.20 -12.27 -23.48
CA TRP A 141 -5.22 -11.36 -22.94
C TRP A 141 -5.37 -10.16 -23.86
N PRO A 142 -6.33 -10.18 -24.81
CA PRO A 142 -6.67 -8.99 -25.57
C PRO A 142 -7.00 -7.83 -24.64
N ALA A 143 -6.68 -6.61 -25.08
CA ALA A 143 -7.01 -5.41 -24.33
C ALA A 143 -8.50 -5.36 -23.98
N TYR A 144 -8.80 -4.88 -22.78
CA TYR A 144 -10.18 -4.68 -22.35
C TYR A 144 -10.93 -3.77 -23.31
N ARG A 145 -12.20 -4.09 -23.53
CA ARG A 145 -13.08 -3.30 -24.36
C ARG A 145 -14.31 -2.86 -23.58
N GLU A 146 -14.60 -1.58 -23.58
CA GLU A 146 -15.92 -1.11 -23.16
C GLU A 146 -16.91 -1.31 -24.34
N LYS A 147 -18.11 -1.84 -24.09
CA LYS A 147 -19.08 -2.25 -25.12
C LYS A 147 -19.38 -1.16 -26.16
N ASN A 148 -19.48 0.07 -25.72
CA ASN A 148 -19.80 1.23 -26.53
C ASN A 148 -18.57 2.10 -26.87
N GLN A 149 -17.36 1.64 -26.46
CA GLN A 149 -16.06 2.33 -26.68
C GLN A 149 -16.01 3.76 -26.13
N ILE A 150 -16.75 4.05 -25.09
CA ILE A 150 -16.86 5.40 -24.52
C ILE A 150 -15.70 5.79 -23.61
N LEU A 151 -14.76 4.91 -23.33
CA LEU A 151 -13.60 5.22 -22.51
C LEU A 151 -12.67 6.20 -23.23
N THR A 152 -11.86 6.89 -22.46
CA THR A 152 -10.89 7.87 -22.96
C THR A 152 -9.53 7.65 -22.33
N THR A 153 -8.49 8.05 -23.04
CA THR A 153 -7.11 8.08 -22.54
C THR A 153 -6.48 9.44 -22.85
N PHE A 154 -5.22 9.60 -22.58
CA PHE A 154 -4.49 10.84 -22.85
C PHE A 154 -3.27 10.56 -23.71
N ASP A 155 -3.02 11.42 -24.68
CA ASP A 155 -1.78 11.44 -25.46
C ASP A 155 -0.87 12.56 -24.95
N PRO A 156 0.21 12.23 -24.22
CA PRO A 156 1.10 13.24 -23.65
C PRO A 156 1.89 14.01 -24.70
N ASN A 157 2.12 13.45 -25.88
CA ASN A 157 2.87 14.12 -26.95
C ASN A 157 2.00 15.16 -27.65
N LYS A 158 0.74 14.82 -27.90
CA LYS A 158 -0.23 15.74 -28.54
C LYS A 158 -0.93 16.66 -27.56
N ARG A 159 -0.76 16.40 -26.24
CA ARG A 159 -1.47 17.07 -25.14
C ARG A 159 -2.97 17.06 -25.39
N ALA A 160 -3.52 15.90 -25.69
CA ALA A 160 -4.91 15.75 -26.10
C ALA A 160 -5.57 14.52 -25.43
N VAL A 161 -6.84 14.66 -25.13
CA VAL A 161 -7.68 13.54 -24.70
C VAL A 161 -8.05 12.72 -25.93
N VAL A 162 -7.77 11.43 -25.86
CA VAL A 162 -8.07 10.47 -26.94
C VAL A 162 -9.39 9.78 -26.66
N LEU A 163 -10.29 9.85 -27.60
CA LEU A 163 -11.63 9.28 -27.53
C LEU A 163 -11.65 7.90 -28.20
N GLY A 164 -12.22 6.91 -27.51
CA GLY A 164 -12.47 5.59 -28.09
C GLY A 164 -13.61 5.54 -29.10
N THR A 165 -14.52 6.53 -29.01
CA THR A 165 -15.64 6.70 -29.96
C THR A 165 -15.89 8.20 -30.22
N PRO A 166 -16.49 8.61 -31.34
CA PRO A 166 -16.83 10.00 -31.60
C PRO A 166 -17.71 10.63 -30.52
N LEU A 167 -17.59 11.94 -30.30
CA LEU A 167 -18.38 12.68 -29.31
C LEU A 167 -19.90 12.51 -29.50
N SER A 168 -20.37 12.45 -30.73
CA SER A 168 -21.81 12.21 -31.04
C SER A 168 -22.32 10.91 -30.43
N GLU A 169 -21.52 9.85 -30.51
CA GLU A 169 -21.83 8.56 -29.89
C GLU A 169 -21.73 8.63 -28.37
N MET A 170 -20.77 9.36 -27.83
CA MET A 170 -20.65 9.58 -26.38
C MET A 170 -21.91 10.29 -25.84
N TYR A 171 -22.44 11.27 -26.58
CA TYR A 171 -23.72 11.93 -26.20
C TYR A 171 -24.88 10.96 -26.28
N ARG A 172 -24.97 10.18 -27.36
CA ARG A 172 -26.03 9.18 -27.54
C ARG A 172 -26.07 8.14 -26.41
N PHE A 173 -24.92 7.73 -25.92
CA PHE A 173 -24.78 6.79 -24.80
C PHE A 173 -24.85 7.46 -23.44
N GLY A 174 -25.03 8.78 -23.33
CA GLY A 174 -25.06 9.49 -22.06
C GLY A 174 -23.74 9.46 -21.32
N ALA A 175 -22.62 9.29 -22.04
CA ALA A 175 -21.29 9.22 -21.43
C ALA A 175 -20.78 10.61 -21.02
N THR A 176 -21.25 11.65 -21.69
CA THR A 176 -20.95 13.06 -21.40
C THR A 176 -22.07 13.94 -21.97
N LEU A 177 -21.98 15.24 -21.72
CA LEU A 177 -22.91 16.25 -22.20
C LEU A 177 -22.21 17.26 -23.13
N PRO A 178 -22.89 17.80 -24.15
CA PRO A 178 -22.31 18.85 -25.00
C PRO A 178 -21.82 20.07 -24.20
N SER A 179 -22.51 20.47 -23.16
CA SER A 179 -22.11 21.58 -22.29
C SER A 179 -20.78 21.32 -21.57
N ILE A 180 -20.53 20.08 -21.14
CA ILE A 180 -19.25 19.68 -20.53
C ILE A 180 -18.11 19.79 -21.55
N VAL A 181 -18.32 19.22 -22.74
CA VAL A 181 -17.32 19.25 -23.81
C VAL A 181 -17.01 20.68 -24.24
N ASN A 182 -18.04 21.50 -24.44
CA ASN A 182 -17.88 22.90 -24.82
C ASN A 182 -17.07 23.68 -23.76
N ARG A 183 -17.36 23.47 -22.49
CA ARG A 183 -16.59 24.10 -21.40
C ARG A 183 -15.14 23.65 -21.39
N LEU A 184 -14.88 22.34 -21.49
CA LEU A 184 -13.52 21.80 -21.53
C LEU A 184 -12.75 22.34 -22.73
N THR A 185 -13.39 22.40 -23.89
CA THR A 185 -12.77 22.98 -25.11
C THR A 185 -12.48 24.47 -24.95
N SER A 186 -13.36 25.23 -24.31
CA SER A 186 -13.13 26.65 -24.01
C SER A 186 -11.95 26.89 -23.06
N LEU A 187 -11.62 25.89 -22.23
CA LEU A 187 -10.45 25.89 -21.35
C LEU A 187 -9.17 25.47 -22.08
N GLY A 188 -9.27 24.97 -23.32
CA GLY A 188 -8.14 24.53 -24.14
C GLY A 188 -7.94 23.01 -24.23
N VAL A 189 -8.85 22.21 -23.69
CA VAL A 189 -8.78 20.74 -23.82
C VAL A 189 -8.99 20.37 -25.28
N LYS A 190 -8.07 19.59 -25.84
CA LYS A 190 -8.16 19.02 -27.19
C LYS A 190 -8.68 17.59 -27.12
N PHE A 191 -9.61 17.27 -28.01
CA PHE A 191 -10.14 15.92 -28.20
C PHE A 191 -9.72 15.40 -29.56
N ILE A 192 -9.14 14.20 -29.60
CA ILE A 192 -8.71 13.54 -30.84
C ILE A 192 -9.26 12.09 -30.86
N SER A 193 -9.36 11.51 -32.04
CA SER A 193 -9.73 10.10 -32.19
C SER A 193 -8.59 9.17 -31.81
N ALA A 194 -8.91 7.92 -31.54
CA ALA A 194 -7.92 6.86 -31.33
C ALA A 194 -7.02 6.71 -32.59
N GLN A 195 -7.60 6.81 -33.78
CA GLN A 195 -6.87 6.75 -35.05
C GLN A 195 -5.84 7.88 -35.16
N ASP A 196 -6.22 9.13 -34.84
CA ASP A 196 -5.31 10.26 -34.84
C ASP A 196 -4.18 10.10 -33.82
N ALA A 197 -4.44 9.43 -32.70
CA ALA A 197 -3.45 9.11 -31.70
C ALA A 197 -2.57 7.89 -32.07
N GLY A 198 -2.87 7.20 -33.15
CA GLY A 198 -2.20 5.94 -33.53
C GLY A 198 -2.51 4.78 -32.60
N LEU A 199 -3.67 4.81 -31.93
CA LEU A 199 -4.13 3.79 -31.00
C LEU A 199 -5.25 2.92 -31.61
N PRO A 200 -5.38 1.67 -31.17
CA PRO A 200 -6.57 0.88 -31.48
C PRO A 200 -7.81 1.47 -30.78
N ASP A 201 -9.00 1.05 -31.22
CA ASP A 201 -10.27 1.48 -30.62
C ASP A 201 -10.44 1.06 -29.14
N THR A 202 -9.67 0.08 -28.70
CA THR A 202 -9.55 -0.31 -27.28
C THR A 202 -8.67 0.65 -26.45
N LEU A 203 -8.04 1.64 -27.10
CA LEU A 203 -7.11 2.61 -26.50
C LEU A 203 -5.84 2.01 -25.90
N MET A 204 -5.62 0.72 -26.08
CA MET A 204 -4.47 -0.03 -25.59
C MET A 204 -4.14 -1.18 -26.52
N TYR A 205 -2.87 -1.41 -26.78
CA TYR A 205 -2.43 -2.54 -27.60
C TYR A 205 -2.53 -3.87 -26.82
N SER A 206 -2.81 -4.93 -27.55
CA SER A 206 -2.78 -6.30 -27.05
C SER A 206 -1.42 -6.92 -27.31
N ASN A 207 -0.94 -7.77 -26.39
CA ASN A 207 0.28 -8.54 -26.54
C ASN A 207 -0.06 -10.04 -26.62
N ALA A 208 0.40 -10.71 -27.68
CA ALA A 208 0.16 -12.14 -27.89
C ALA A 208 1.41 -13.02 -27.70
N HIS A 209 2.49 -12.46 -27.15
CA HIS A 209 3.80 -13.13 -27.07
C HIS A 209 4.11 -13.68 -25.68
N ASP A 210 3.09 -14.05 -24.92
CA ASP A 210 3.25 -14.51 -23.54
C ASP A 210 3.42 -16.03 -23.50
N PHE A 211 4.66 -16.46 -23.74
CA PHE A 211 5.06 -17.87 -23.71
C PHE A 211 5.74 -18.19 -22.39
N GLY A 212 5.11 -19.03 -21.57
CA GLY A 212 5.58 -19.45 -20.25
C GLY A 212 6.18 -20.86 -20.25
N PRO A 213 7.49 -21.01 -20.46
CA PRO A 213 8.15 -22.29 -20.33
C PRO A 213 8.17 -22.76 -18.88
N ARG A 214 8.13 -24.09 -18.69
CA ARG A 214 8.26 -24.77 -17.41
C ARG A 214 9.22 -25.93 -17.57
N ILE A 215 10.26 -25.97 -16.74
CA ILE A 215 11.28 -27.01 -16.73
C ILE A 215 11.44 -27.47 -15.28
N GLY A 216 11.36 -28.76 -15.04
CA GLY A 216 11.57 -29.31 -13.72
C GLY A 216 12.19 -30.70 -13.77
N PHE A 217 12.77 -31.11 -12.67
CA PHE A 217 13.28 -32.47 -12.51
C PHE A 217 13.08 -32.98 -11.09
N ALA A 218 12.98 -34.29 -10.96
CA ALA A 218 13.03 -35.02 -9.72
C ALA A 218 13.99 -36.20 -9.86
N TYR A 219 15.04 -36.22 -9.05
CA TYR A 219 16.05 -37.27 -9.06
C TYR A 219 16.17 -37.94 -7.71
N ARG A 220 15.94 -39.26 -7.65
CA ARG A 220 16.12 -40.07 -6.47
C ARG A 220 17.53 -40.64 -6.45
N ALA A 221 18.43 -39.96 -5.73
CA ALA A 221 19.83 -40.33 -5.68
C ALA A 221 20.07 -41.61 -4.86
N LEU A 222 19.32 -41.78 -3.75
CA LEU A 222 19.37 -42.96 -2.90
C LEU A 222 17.96 -43.48 -2.60
N GLU A 223 17.84 -44.79 -2.41
CA GLU A 223 16.60 -45.50 -2.12
C GLU A 223 16.63 -46.12 -0.72
N GLY A 224 15.46 -46.60 -0.27
CA GLY A 224 15.30 -47.29 1.01
C GLY A 224 15.25 -46.36 2.22
N ARG A 225 15.73 -46.83 3.37
CA ARG A 225 15.68 -46.12 4.67
C ARG A 225 16.48 -44.82 4.72
N ARG A 226 17.31 -44.51 3.73
CA ARG A 226 18.09 -43.28 3.62
C ARG A 226 17.82 -42.58 2.30
N ALA A 227 16.56 -42.61 1.87
CA ALA A 227 16.13 -41.98 0.64
C ALA A 227 16.64 -40.52 0.57
N PHE A 228 17.24 -40.19 -0.57
CA PHE A 228 17.72 -38.86 -0.86
C PHE A 228 17.17 -38.41 -2.20
N VAL A 229 16.43 -37.31 -2.22
CA VAL A 229 15.75 -36.79 -3.41
C VAL A 229 16.21 -35.38 -3.67
N LEU A 230 16.56 -35.10 -4.91
CA LEU A 230 16.84 -33.77 -5.43
C LEU A 230 15.68 -33.37 -6.35
N ARG A 231 15.19 -32.15 -6.19
CA ARG A 231 14.18 -31.56 -7.05
C ARG A 231 14.59 -30.15 -7.44
N GLY A 232 14.28 -29.78 -8.66
CA GLY A 232 14.49 -28.42 -9.11
C GLY A 232 13.51 -28.03 -10.19
N GLY A 233 13.27 -26.75 -10.32
CA GLY A 233 12.38 -26.25 -11.35
C GLY A 233 12.61 -24.79 -11.66
N TYR A 234 12.19 -24.42 -12.86
CA TYR A 234 12.14 -23.05 -13.37
C TYR A 234 10.87 -22.86 -14.17
N ARG A 235 10.20 -21.72 -14.01
CA ARG A 235 9.05 -21.36 -14.83
C ARG A 235 8.96 -19.86 -15.08
N ILE A 236 8.32 -19.50 -16.18
CA ILE A 236 7.85 -18.14 -16.43
C ILE A 236 6.32 -18.17 -16.45
N SER A 237 5.72 -17.22 -15.77
CA SER A 237 4.29 -16.98 -15.76
C SER A 237 4.00 -15.53 -16.11
N TYR A 238 2.95 -15.28 -16.86
CA TYR A 238 2.47 -13.94 -17.20
C TYR A 238 1.13 -13.67 -16.53
N PHE A 239 0.76 -12.42 -16.42
CA PHE A 239 -0.55 -12.02 -15.92
C PHE A 239 -1.03 -10.72 -16.57
N PRO A 240 -2.34 -10.57 -16.77
CA PRO A 240 -2.89 -9.38 -17.40
C PRO A 240 -2.91 -8.18 -16.44
N ILE A 241 -3.05 -6.98 -17.02
CA ILE A 241 -3.38 -5.80 -16.22
C ILE A 241 -4.74 -6.04 -15.54
N PRO A 242 -4.88 -5.79 -14.23
CA PRO A 242 -6.18 -5.92 -13.58
C PRO A 242 -7.21 -4.93 -14.16
N ALA A 243 -8.44 -5.42 -14.38
CA ALA A 243 -9.50 -4.62 -14.98
C ALA A 243 -9.88 -3.37 -14.17
N ARG A 244 -9.84 -3.46 -12.83
CA ARG A 244 -10.25 -2.37 -11.94
C ARG A 244 -9.36 -1.12 -12.07
N PRO A 245 -8.02 -1.19 -11.90
CA PRO A 245 -7.15 -0.02 -12.10
C PRO A 245 -7.29 0.56 -13.49
N TRP A 246 -7.33 -0.29 -14.51
CA TRP A 246 -7.48 0.15 -15.89
C TRP A 246 -8.78 0.93 -16.11
N THR A 247 -9.92 0.37 -15.71
CA THR A 247 -11.22 1.04 -15.85
C THR A 247 -11.28 2.34 -15.06
N ALA A 248 -10.78 2.35 -13.82
CA ALA A 248 -10.80 3.54 -12.97
C ALA A 248 -10.05 4.71 -13.61
N ARG A 249 -8.95 4.46 -14.31
CA ARG A 249 -8.16 5.50 -14.94
C ARG A 249 -8.75 5.99 -16.27
N MET A 250 -9.20 5.05 -17.09
CA MET A 250 -9.81 5.39 -18.39
C MET A 250 -11.14 6.13 -18.27
N ARG A 251 -11.90 5.91 -17.20
CA ARG A 251 -13.15 6.64 -16.94
C ARG A 251 -12.96 7.97 -16.23
N SER A 252 -11.79 8.21 -15.62
CA SER A 252 -11.53 9.47 -14.90
C SER A 252 -11.09 10.62 -15.79
N ASN A 253 -10.75 10.35 -17.05
CA ASN A 253 -10.40 11.37 -18.01
C ASN A 253 -11.61 12.18 -18.47
N ALA A 254 -11.36 13.42 -18.89
CA ALA A 254 -12.33 14.20 -19.63
C ALA A 254 -12.76 13.46 -20.91
N PRO A 255 -13.99 13.61 -21.38
CA PRO A 255 -15.10 14.35 -20.79
C PRO A 255 -16.02 13.48 -19.94
N LEU A 256 -15.57 12.32 -19.49
CA LEU A 256 -16.39 11.32 -18.78
C LEU A 256 -16.73 11.73 -17.35
N THR A 257 -15.87 12.54 -16.72
CA THR A 257 -16.08 13.05 -15.38
C THR A 257 -15.99 14.57 -15.38
N ALA A 258 -16.94 15.22 -14.76
CA ALA A 258 -16.91 16.65 -14.51
C ALA A 258 -17.37 16.88 -13.07
N ARG A 259 -16.53 17.56 -12.29
CA ARG A 259 -16.83 17.88 -10.90
C ARG A 259 -17.38 19.32 -10.84
N PHE A 260 -18.51 19.47 -10.18
CA PHE A 260 -19.13 20.75 -9.89
C PHE A 260 -19.04 20.96 -8.37
N ARG A 261 -18.82 22.19 -7.96
CA ARG A 261 -18.80 22.53 -6.54
C ARG A 261 -19.29 23.95 -6.31
N THR A 262 -19.89 24.16 -5.15
CA THR A 262 -20.11 25.48 -4.58
C THR A 262 -19.17 25.67 -3.38
N SER A 263 -18.91 26.93 -3.04
CA SER A 263 -18.14 27.28 -1.84
C SER A 263 -18.88 28.36 -1.07
N VAL A 264 -18.92 28.22 0.24
CA VAL A 264 -19.52 29.21 1.13
C VAL A 264 -18.84 30.57 1.12
N THR A 265 -17.61 30.62 0.59
CA THR A 265 -16.81 31.85 0.51
C THR A 265 -16.76 32.48 -0.89
N ASP A 266 -17.33 31.82 -1.88
CA ASP A 266 -17.28 32.27 -3.29
C ASP A 266 -18.68 32.55 -3.81
N ALA A 267 -19.03 33.84 -3.84
CA ALA A 267 -20.35 34.31 -4.29
C ALA A 267 -20.62 33.97 -5.77
N THR A 268 -19.59 33.79 -6.58
CA THR A 268 -19.74 33.44 -8.00
C THR A 268 -20.17 31.99 -8.21
N LEU A 269 -20.00 31.16 -7.20
CA LEU A 269 -20.38 29.75 -7.21
C LEU A 269 -21.76 29.48 -6.60
N THR A 270 -22.49 30.53 -6.18
CA THR A 270 -23.84 30.42 -5.64
C THR A 270 -24.88 30.93 -6.65
N PRO A 271 -26.01 30.24 -6.83
CA PRO A 271 -27.02 30.65 -7.83
C PRO A 271 -27.62 32.01 -7.59
N ASP A 272 -27.69 32.46 -6.35
CA ASP A 272 -28.25 33.76 -5.93
C ASP A 272 -27.20 34.85 -5.75
N GLY A 273 -25.93 34.55 -6.00
CA GLY A 273 -24.83 35.49 -5.81
C GLY A 273 -24.47 35.81 -4.36
N ILE A 274 -25.06 35.10 -3.41
CA ILE A 274 -24.80 35.27 -1.99
C ILE A 274 -23.59 34.39 -1.60
N GLY A 275 -22.56 34.96 -1.00
CA GLY A 275 -21.32 34.25 -0.67
C GLY A 275 -21.45 33.12 0.32
N ASN A 276 -22.50 33.07 1.10
CA ASN A 276 -22.82 32.01 2.05
C ASN A 276 -23.95 31.12 1.54
N TYR A 277 -23.59 29.96 1.02
CA TYR A 277 -24.55 29.04 0.46
C TYR A 277 -25.20 28.20 1.55
N GLY A 278 -26.45 28.49 1.92
CA GLY A 278 -27.18 27.75 2.91
C GLY A 278 -27.82 26.48 2.37
N MET A 279 -28.07 25.50 3.21
CA MET A 279 -28.80 24.26 2.87
C MET A 279 -30.15 24.53 2.19
N ARG A 280 -30.81 25.62 2.53
CA ARG A 280 -32.05 26.05 1.89
C ARG A 280 -31.97 26.27 0.39
N SER A 281 -30.78 26.56 -0.10
CA SER A 281 -30.54 26.85 -1.52
C SER A 281 -30.20 25.59 -2.35
N ILE A 282 -29.92 24.47 -1.71
CA ILE A 282 -29.64 23.22 -2.40
C ILE A 282 -30.84 22.73 -3.22
N PRO A 283 -32.08 22.72 -2.70
CA PRO A 283 -33.23 22.34 -3.49
C PRO A 283 -33.42 23.20 -4.75
N ALA A 284 -33.07 24.48 -4.69
CA ALA A 284 -33.09 25.36 -5.86
C ALA A 284 -32.00 25.05 -6.87
N VAL A 285 -30.82 24.66 -6.40
CA VAL A 285 -29.72 24.18 -7.23
C VAL A 285 -30.04 22.84 -7.88
N ILE A 286 -30.71 21.96 -7.13
CA ILE A 286 -31.09 20.62 -7.59
C ILE A 286 -32.36 20.63 -8.40
N ALA A 287 -33.32 21.50 -8.07
CA ALA A 287 -34.69 21.47 -8.61
C ALA A 287 -34.83 21.89 -10.10
N GLY A 288 -33.84 22.56 -10.64
CA GLY A 288 -33.81 22.91 -12.07
C GLY A 288 -33.31 21.79 -13.01
N SER A 289 -33.01 20.62 -12.48
CA SER A 289 -32.33 19.57 -13.22
C SER A 289 -32.63 18.21 -12.59
N ASN A 290 -32.74 17.20 -13.44
CA ASN A 290 -32.48 15.86 -12.95
C ASN A 290 -31.15 15.95 -12.21
N SER A 291 -30.96 15.18 -11.15
CA SER A 291 -29.85 15.20 -10.19
C SER A 291 -28.42 15.29 -10.80
N ARG A 292 -28.27 15.18 -12.10
CA ARG A 292 -27.02 15.23 -12.84
C ARG A 292 -26.57 16.66 -13.21
N ASN A 293 -27.45 17.64 -13.10
CA ASN A 293 -27.17 19.03 -13.52
C ASN A 293 -27.41 20.05 -12.39
N ALA A 294 -27.23 19.63 -11.16
CA ALA A 294 -27.56 20.44 -10.00
C ALA A 294 -26.75 21.72 -9.86
N VAL A 295 -25.57 21.80 -10.50
CA VAL A 295 -24.73 22.98 -10.57
C VAL A 295 -24.44 23.27 -12.03
N THR A 296 -24.64 24.50 -12.47
CA THR A 296 -24.34 24.89 -13.86
C THR A 296 -22.84 24.87 -14.09
N LEU A 297 -22.42 24.54 -15.32
CA LEU A 297 -21.00 24.50 -15.68
C LEU A 297 -20.32 25.86 -15.56
N GLU A 298 -21.09 26.93 -15.70
CA GLU A 298 -20.58 28.29 -15.53
C GLU A 298 -20.15 28.56 -14.10
N ASN A 299 -20.73 27.87 -13.12
CA ASN A 299 -20.48 28.05 -11.69
C ASN A 299 -19.49 27.02 -11.13
N ALA A 300 -18.97 26.13 -11.96
CA ALA A 300 -18.15 25.01 -11.50
C ALA A 300 -16.67 25.37 -11.38
N ALA A 301 -16.20 25.64 -10.17
CA ALA A 301 -14.80 25.99 -9.91
C ALA A 301 -13.80 24.87 -10.28
N SER A 302 -14.26 23.63 -10.35
CA SER A 302 -13.40 22.49 -10.67
C SER A 302 -13.09 22.35 -12.17
N LEU A 303 -13.89 22.98 -13.06
CA LEU A 303 -13.61 23.04 -14.48
C LEU A 303 -12.89 24.36 -14.84
N THR A 304 -11.81 24.64 -14.15
CA THR A 304 -10.91 25.76 -14.40
C THR A 304 -9.61 25.30 -15.06
N ARG A 305 -8.87 26.23 -15.62
CA ARG A 305 -7.54 25.95 -16.15
C ARG A 305 -6.66 25.27 -15.11
N GLY A 306 -5.91 24.26 -15.51
CA GLY A 306 -5.00 23.53 -14.63
C GLY A 306 -5.64 22.56 -13.64
N SER A 307 -6.95 22.31 -13.77
CA SER A 307 -7.65 21.34 -12.91
C SER A 307 -8.03 20.03 -13.61
N VAL A 308 -7.85 19.94 -14.91
CA VAL A 308 -8.23 18.76 -15.68
C VAL A 308 -7.22 17.64 -15.46
N LEU A 309 -7.69 16.56 -14.87
CA LEU A 309 -6.89 15.33 -14.71
C LEU A 309 -6.72 14.66 -16.08
N ALA A 310 -5.50 14.19 -16.35
CA ALA A 310 -5.19 13.35 -17.49
C ALA A 310 -4.52 12.07 -17.03
N SER A 311 -5.04 10.93 -17.47
CA SER A 311 -4.49 9.61 -17.17
C SER A 311 -4.34 8.78 -18.44
N TYR A 312 -3.25 8.04 -18.56
CA TYR A 312 -3.02 7.19 -19.72
C TYR A 312 -2.17 5.96 -19.34
N PHE A 313 -2.26 4.96 -20.21
CA PHE A 313 -1.38 3.79 -20.17
C PHE A 313 -0.27 3.97 -21.21
N ALA A 314 0.96 3.79 -20.78
CA ALA A 314 2.08 3.79 -21.70
C ALA A 314 1.88 2.68 -22.75
N ASN A 315 2.03 3.05 -24.00
CA ASN A 315 1.69 2.20 -25.13
C ASN A 315 2.64 1.03 -25.32
N ASN A 316 2.11 -0.06 -25.90
CA ASN A 316 2.87 -1.20 -26.43
C ASN A 316 3.88 -1.83 -25.47
N GLN A 317 3.49 -1.99 -24.20
CA GLN A 317 4.33 -2.64 -23.22
C GLN A 317 3.93 -4.13 -23.05
N PRO A 318 4.92 -5.05 -23.09
CA PRO A 318 4.66 -6.47 -22.86
C PRO A 318 4.07 -6.72 -21.47
N ASP A 319 3.34 -7.84 -21.31
CA ASP A 319 2.66 -8.13 -20.06
C ASP A 319 3.62 -8.40 -18.89
N PRO A 320 3.18 -8.10 -17.67
CA PRO A 320 3.94 -8.42 -16.47
C PRO A 320 4.24 -9.92 -16.40
N ARG A 321 5.45 -10.24 -15.95
CA ARG A 321 5.88 -11.63 -15.85
C ARG A 321 6.57 -11.92 -14.53
N VAL A 322 6.44 -13.15 -14.10
CA VAL A 322 7.15 -13.69 -12.94
C VAL A 322 7.96 -14.91 -13.37
N GLN A 323 9.22 -14.92 -13.02
CA GLN A 323 10.13 -16.04 -13.15
C GLN A 323 10.32 -16.63 -11.76
N ASP A 324 10.07 -17.92 -11.62
CA ASP A 324 10.25 -18.66 -10.37
C ASP A 324 11.27 -19.78 -10.59
N TRP A 325 12.13 -19.98 -9.61
CA TRP A 325 13.04 -21.12 -9.59
C TRP A 325 13.19 -21.67 -8.19
N ASN A 326 13.44 -22.96 -8.11
CA ASN A 326 13.69 -23.64 -6.85
C ASN A 326 14.66 -24.80 -7.03
N PHE A 327 15.35 -25.11 -5.94
CA PHE A 327 16.16 -26.31 -5.81
C PHE A 327 15.99 -26.86 -4.40
N THR A 328 15.59 -28.13 -4.28
CA THR A 328 15.26 -28.77 -3.02
C THR A 328 16.03 -30.07 -2.84
N LEU A 329 16.61 -30.23 -1.66
CA LEU A 329 17.20 -31.45 -1.15
C LEU A 329 16.30 -32.02 -0.07
N GLU A 330 15.96 -33.29 -0.17
CA GLU A 330 15.12 -33.98 0.81
C GLU A 330 15.79 -35.29 1.22
N LYS A 331 15.95 -35.51 2.52
CA LYS A 331 16.60 -36.71 3.06
C LYS A 331 15.89 -37.21 4.31
N GLU A 332 15.63 -38.49 4.37
CA GLU A 332 15.29 -39.17 5.63
C GLU A 332 16.57 -39.40 6.43
N VAL A 333 16.72 -38.68 7.55
CA VAL A 333 17.92 -38.71 8.39
C VAL A 333 17.88 -39.80 9.44
N ILE A 334 16.72 -40.03 10.03
CA ILE A 334 16.39 -41.14 10.93
C ILE A 334 14.95 -41.58 10.61
N ALA A 335 14.57 -42.80 11.08
CA ALA A 335 13.24 -43.34 10.84
C ALA A 335 12.13 -42.34 11.20
N ASN A 336 11.19 -42.10 10.30
CA ASN A 336 10.07 -41.16 10.38
C ASN A 336 10.47 -39.67 10.48
N THR A 337 11.74 -39.32 10.21
CA THR A 337 12.21 -37.94 10.30
C THR A 337 12.92 -37.52 9.01
N VAL A 338 12.38 -36.48 8.39
CA VAL A 338 12.84 -35.95 7.11
C VAL A 338 13.36 -34.53 7.30
N VAL A 339 14.49 -34.24 6.69
CA VAL A 339 15.01 -32.87 6.51
C VAL A 339 14.84 -32.47 5.05
N ARG A 340 14.27 -31.29 4.84
CA ARG A 340 14.19 -30.63 3.53
C ARG A 340 14.94 -29.31 3.60
N ALA A 341 15.85 -29.10 2.66
CA ALA A 341 16.54 -27.82 2.46
C ALA A 341 16.25 -27.34 1.04
N ALA A 342 15.72 -26.14 0.91
CA ALA A 342 15.34 -25.57 -0.38
C ALA A 342 15.87 -24.15 -0.54
N TYR A 343 16.38 -23.86 -1.73
CA TYR A 343 16.58 -22.52 -2.22
C TYR A 343 15.43 -22.16 -3.16
N VAL A 344 14.81 -21.01 -2.95
CA VAL A 344 13.72 -20.50 -3.78
C VAL A 344 14.04 -19.07 -4.22
N GLY A 345 13.81 -18.79 -5.48
CA GLY A 345 13.98 -17.46 -6.02
C GLY A 345 12.79 -17.07 -6.90
N ASN A 346 12.56 -15.76 -6.95
CA ASN A 346 11.52 -15.19 -7.77
C ASN A 346 12.01 -13.84 -8.33
N HIS A 347 11.72 -13.60 -9.60
CA HIS A 347 11.93 -12.30 -10.25
C HIS A 347 10.65 -11.87 -10.96
N GLY A 348 10.02 -10.83 -10.44
CA GLY A 348 8.96 -10.11 -11.13
C GLY A 348 9.55 -9.04 -12.04
N GLY A 349 9.16 -9.01 -13.28
CA GLY A 349 9.55 -7.98 -14.23
C GLY A 349 8.34 -7.35 -14.91
N ARG A 350 8.48 -6.12 -15.38
CA ARG A 350 7.41 -5.37 -16.02
C ARG A 350 6.19 -5.19 -15.11
N LEU A 351 6.43 -5.07 -13.81
CA LEU A 351 5.39 -4.82 -12.84
C LEU A 351 4.82 -3.43 -13.05
N GLU A 352 3.56 -3.30 -12.75
CA GLU A 352 2.85 -2.04 -12.92
C GLU A 352 3.34 -1.00 -11.95
N GLN A 353 3.53 0.21 -12.45
CA GLN A 353 3.79 1.40 -11.67
C GLN A 353 2.91 2.54 -12.18
N PHE A 354 2.50 3.35 -11.24
CA PHE A 354 1.68 4.50 -11.49
C PHE A 354 2.47 5.77 -11.15
N ASN A 355 2.78 6.57 -12.15
CA ASN A 355 3.60 7.75 -12.01
C ASN A 355 2.76 9.01 -12.16
N ARG A 356 3.04 10.01 -11.33
CA ARG A 356 2.49 11.35 -11.49
C ARG A 356 3.56 12.29 -11.99
N TYR A 357 3.19 13.14 -12.91
CA TYR A 357 4.00 14.29 -13.33
C TYR A 357 3.10 15.50 -13.63
N ASN A 358 3.70 16.61 -14.01
CA ASN A 358 3.06 17.92 -14.08
C ASN A 358 2.64 18.45 -12.69
N GLU A 359 3.28 17.98 -11.63
CA GLU A 359 3.09 18.51 -10.29
C GLU A 359 3.87 19.83 -10.12
N SER A 360 3.29 20.77 -9.39
CA SER A 360 4.03 21.97 -9.01
C SER A 360 5.21 21.58 -8.10
N PRO A 361 6.41 22.12 -8.32
CA PRO A 361 7.50 21.86 -7.41
C PRO A 361 7.14 22.32 -6.00
N PRO A 362 7.65 21.65 -4.96
CA PRO A 362 7.52 22.12 -3.59
C PRO A 362 8.02 23.57 -3.42
N ASP A 363 7.42 24.29 -2.52
CA ASP A 363 7.70 25.72 -2.33
C ASP A 363 9.19 26.00 -2.06
N TYR A 364 9.83 25.15 -1.24
CA TYR A 364 11.26 25.29 -0.98
C TYR A 364 12.10 25.14 -2.26
N ILE A 365 11.78 24.17 -3.11
CA ILE A 365 12.50 23.98 -4.39
C ILE A 365 12.25 25.16 -5.32
N TRP A 366 11.01 25.65 -5.38
CA TRP A 366 10.67 26.84 -6.16
C TRP A 366 11.48 28.05 -5.73
N PHE A 367 11.47 28.37 -4.44
CA PHE A 367 12.20 29.52 -3.89
C PHE A 367 13.70 29.42 -4.16
N THR A 368 14.30 28.27 -3.90
CA THR A 368 15.76 28.10 -4.02
C THR A 368 16.24 28.02 -5.46
N THR A 369 15.40 27.53 -6.38
CA THR A 369 15.79 27.40 -7.80
C THR A 369 15.49 28.65 -8.61
N THR A 370 14.41 29.36 -8.30
CA THR A 370 14.01 30.56 -9.05
C THR A 370 14.38 31.88 -8.35
N GLY A 371 14.41 31.89 -7.01
CA GLY A 371 14.54 33.08 -6.19
C GLY A 371 13.31 34.00 -6.25
N LEU A 372 12.16 33.49 -6.70
CA LEU A 372 10.91 34.23 -6.86
C LEU A 372 9.89 33.85 -5.80
N PRO A 373 8.99 34.78 -5.41
CA PRO A 373 7.85 34.47 -4.58
C PRO A 373 6.90 33.49 -5.28
N LEU A 374 5.97 32.92 -4.54
CA LEU A 374 4.92 32.08 -5.14
C LEU A 374 4.07 32.95 -6.08
N PRO A 375 3.72 32.43 -7.28
CA PRO A 375 2.77 33.12 -8.16
C PRO A 375 1.44 33.36 -7.42
N THR A 376 0.83 34.48 -7.70
CA THR A 376 -0.49 34.87 -7.15
C THR A 376 -1.56 34.91 -8.24
N GLY A 377 -2.83 34.95 -7.85
CA GLY A 377 -3.96 35.00 -8.77
C GLY A 377 -4.62 33.65 -9.04
N GLU A 378 -5.57 33.66 -9.93
CA GLU A 378 -6.45 32.51 -10.23
C GLU A 378 -5.67 31.23 -10.66
N PHE A 379 -4.55 31.42 -11.36
CA PHE A 379 -3.74 30.32 -11.89
C PHE A 379 -2.43 30.10 -11.12
N SER A 380 -2.33 30.59 -9.90
CA SER A 380 -1.11 30.49 -9.09
C SER A 380 -0.62 29.05 -8.91
N ASN A 381 -1.53 28.10 -8.80
CA ASN A 381 -1.23 26.68 -8.65
C ASN A 381 -0.68 26.01 -9.91
N VAL A 382 -0.94 26.57 -11.10
CA VAL A 382 -0.49 25.99 -12.38
C VAL A 382 0.75 26.68 -12.94
N ALA A 383 1.04 27.90 -12.54
CA ALA A 383 2.16 28.69 -13.06
C ALA A 383 3.53 28.04 -12.81
N ARG A 384 3.64 27.12 -11.85
CA ARG A 384 4.86 26.37 -11.50
C ARG A 384 4.96 24.98 -12.15
N ARG A 385 3.92 24.53 -12.84
CA ARG A 385 3.88 23.19 -13.43
C ARG A 385 4.78 23.09 -14.65
N PRO A 386 5.58 22.02 -14.79
CA PRO A 386 6.60 21.97 -15.86
C PRO A 386 6.06 21.54 -17.22
N TYR A 387 5.11 20.62 -17.27
CA TYR A 387 4.62 20.05 -18.52
C TYR A 387 3.53 20.90 -19.16
N ASP A 388 2.54 21.31 -18.36
CA ASP A 388 1.43 22.13 -18.83
C ASP A 388 1.01 23.09 -17.72
N GLN A 389 0.99 24.39 -18.04
CA GLN A 389 0.67 25.46 -17.10
C GLN A 389 -0.74 26.04 -17.33
N GLN A 390 -1.52 25.49 -18.23
CA GLN A 390 -2.78 26.09 -18.64
C GLN A 390 -3.99 25.17 -18.48
N VAL A 391 -3.94 23.97 -19.04
CA VAL A 391 -5.11 23.10 -19.20
C VAL A 391 -5.13 21.99 -18.16
N TYR A 392 -4.06 21.24 -18.10
CA TYR A 392 -4.01 20.03 -17.29
C TYR A 392 -3.42 20.28 -15.91
N GLY A 393 -4.00 19.62 -14.93
CA GLY A 393 -3.44 19.47 -13.62
C GLY A 393 -2.36 18.38 -13.59
N THR A 394 -2.50 17.47 -12.63
CA THR A 394 -1.68 16.26 -12.58
C THR A 394 -1.90 15.42 -13.82
N VAL A 395 -0.80 14.91 -14.38
CA VAL A 395 -0.82 13.92 -15.45
C VAL A 395 -0.35 12.59 -14.87
N GLU A 396 -1.15 11.56 -15.04
CA GLU A 396 -0.91 10.23 -14.50
C GLU A 396 -0.57 9.24 -15.60
N GLU A 397 0.62 8.63 -15.49
CA GLU A 397 1.07 7.59 -16.39
C GLU A 397 1.04 6.22 -15.71
N TYR A 398 0.40 5.27 -16.33
CA TYR A 398 0.46 3.87 -15.96
C TYR A 398 1.50 3.15 -16.82
N ARG A 399 2.55 2.64 -16.20
CA ARG A 399 3.71 2.08 -16.89
C ARG A 399 4.10 0.74 -16.28
N LYS A 400 4.61 -0.18 -17.12
CA LYS A 400 5.13 -1.48 -16.69
C LYS A 400 6.64 -1.41 -16.43
N SER A 401 7.04 -0.57 -15.48
CA SER A 401 8.44 -0.23 -15.18
C SER A 401 8.95 -0.78 -13.84
N GLY A 402 8.11 -1.50 -13.11
CA GLY A 402 8.49 -2.08 -11.84
C GLY A 402 9.11 -3.48 -11.96
N TRP A 403 9.81 -3.89 -10.91
CA TRP A 403 10.37 -5.23 -10.78
C TRP A 403 10.50 -5.62 -9.32
N SER A 404 10.60 -6.93 -9.08
CA SER A 404 10.86 -7.48 -7.75
C SER A 404 11.87 -8.61 -7.81
N ASN A 405 12.62 -8.80 -6.74
CA ASN A 405 13.59 -9.89 -6.59
C ASN A 405 13.43 -10.50 -5.19
N TYR A 406 13.07 -11.75 -5.15
CA TYR A 406 13.04 -12.54 -3.93
C TYR A 406 14.07 -13.65 -3.99
N ASN A 407 14.83 -13.82 -2.91
CA ASN A 407 15.73 -14.94 -2.72
C ASN A 407 15.54 -15.46 -1.29
N GLY A 408 15.33 -16.76 -1.16
CA GLY A 408 15.06 -17.37 0.13
C GLY A 408 15.65 -18.76 0.27
N PHE A 409 16.11 -19.07 1.48
CA PHE A 409 16.46 -20.42 1.90
C PHE A 409 15.43 -20.91 2.90
N GLN A 410 14.98 -22.14 2.73
CA GLN A 410 13.98 -22.80 3.56
C GLN A 410 14.58 -24.09 4.11
N LEU A 411 14.45 -24.29 5.42
CA LEU A 411 14.83 -25.50 6.09
C LEU A 411 13.61 -26.04 6.84
N GLU A 412 13.28 -27.29 6.57
CA GLU A 412 12.22 -28.00 7.24
C GLU A 412 12.76 -29.28 7.90
N LEU A 413 12.36 -29.49 9.14
CA LEU A 413 12.56 -30.74 9.87
C LEU A 413 11.17 -31.26 10.25
N GLU A 414 10.80 -32.41 9.72
CA GLU A 414 9.51 -33.06 9.96
C GLU A 414 9.71 -34.43 10.54
N ARG A 415 9.01 -34.71 11.64
CA ARG A 415 8.87 -36.07 12.20
C ARG A 415 7.41 -36.47 12.21
N ARG A 416 7.09 -37.55 11.52
CA ARG A 416 5.78 -38.18 11.56
C ARG A 416 5.52 -38.77 12.93
N TYR A 417 4.24 -38.80 13.33
CA TYR A 417 3.87 -39.36 14.64
C TYR A 417 4.34 -40.80 14.80
N ALA A 418 5.24 -41.01 15.71
CA ALA A 418 5.79 -42.33 16.07
C ALA A 418 6.34 -42.28 17.49
N LYS A 419 6.11 -43.36 18.25
CA LYS A 419 6.55 -43.49 19.64
C LYS A 419 6.02 -42.36 20.55
N GLY A 420 4.79 -41.89 20.29
CA GLY A 420 4.10 -40.93 21.13
C GLY A 420 4.41 -39.45 20.84
N TYR A 421 5.11 -39.09 19.77
CA TYR A 421 5.34 -37.69 19.41
C TYR A 421 5.52 -37.46 17.90
N ALA A 422 5.13 -36.28 17.49
CA ALA A 422 5.40 -35.72 16.18
C ALA A 422 5.79 -34.23 16.31
N PHE A 423 6.56 -33.73 15.40
CA PHE A 423 6.87 -32.30 15.32
C PHE A 423 7.23 -31.89 13.90
N GLN A 424 7.08 -30.60 13.64
CA GLN A 424 7.51 -29.96 12.41
C GLN A 424 8.11 -28.59 12.73
N VAL A 425 9.26 -28.31 12.19
CA VAL A 425 9.96 -27.03 12.36
C VAL A 425 10.29 -26.49 10.98
N PHE A 426 9.87 -25.25 10.72
CA PHE A 426 10.15 -24.53 9.50
C PHE A 426 10.99 -23.30 9.80
N TYR A 427 12.11 -23.19 9.16
CA TYR A 427 12.93 -21.99 9.19
C TYR A 427 13.07 -21.41 7.79
N ASN A 428 12.68 -20.16 7.61
CA ASN A 428 12.83 -19.43 6.37
C ASN A 428 13.71 -18.21 6.60
N VAL A 429 14.71 -18.04 5.74
CA VAL A 429 15.44 -16.78 5.62
C VAL A 429 15.32 -16.28 4.19
N GLY A 430 14.87 -15.03 4.01
CA GLY A 430 14.62 -14.48 2.69
C GLY A 430 14.73 -12.97 2.63
N ASN A 431 14.89 -12.48 1.43
CA ASN A 431 14.96 -11.05 1.16
C ASN A 431 14.15 -10.72 -0.09
N LEU A 432 13.16 -9.84 0.06
CA LEU A 432 12.40 -9.28 -1.05
C LEU A 432 12.80 -7.82 -1.24
N LEU A 433 13.27 -7.51 -2.44
CA LEU A 433 13.49 -6.15 -2.91
C LEU A 433 12.53 -5.88 -4.07
N ALA A 434 11.84 -4.78 -4.04
CA ALA A 434 10.92 -4.40 -5.11
C ALA A 434 11.08 -2.92 -5.47
N ALA A 435 11.01 -2.65 -6.77
CA ALA A 435 10.76 -1.33 -7.31
C ALA A 435 9.35 -1.36 -7.91
N GLY A 436 8.47 -0.76 -7.27
CA GLY A 436 7.06 -0.78 -7.57
C GLY A 436 6.38 -0.49 -6.26
N GLY A 437 5.46 0.25 -6.19
CA GLY A 437 4.66 0.55 -5.06
C GLY A 437 3.37 0.98 -5.64
N GLN A 438 2.54 0.01 -5.78
CA GLN A 438 1.15 0.30 -5.96
C GLN A 438 0.41 -0.51 -4.96
N ASP A 439 -0.22 0.17 -4.08
CA ASP A 439 -1.46 -0.37 -3.62
C ASP A 439 -2.51 -0.06 -4.70
N PHE A 440 -3.45 -0.95 -4.87
CA PHE A 440 -4.62 -0.75 -5.71
C PHE A 440 -5.48 0.45 -5.27
N SER A 441 -5.13 1.10 -4.16
CA SER A 441 -5.77 2.29 -3.62
C SER A 441 -5.40 3.57 -4.36
N GLY A 442 -4.46 3.50 -5.30
CA GLY A 442 -4.15 4.59 -6.21
C GLY A 442 -3.03 5.51 -5.76
N THR A 443 -2.19 5.09 -4.83
CA THR A 443 -1.00 5.85 -4.48
C THR A 443 -0.02 5.83 -5.64
N SER A 444 0.19 6.97 -6.25
CA SER A 444 1.14 7.14 -7.34
C SER A 444 2.50 7.52 -6.83
N ILE A 445 3.52 7.02 -7.52
CA ILE A 445 4.91 7.38 -7.25
C ILE A 445 5.21 8.69 -7.94
N VAL A 446 5.79 9.64 -7.22
CA VAL A 446 6.26 10.88 -7.83
C VAL A 446 7.70 10.68 -8.27
N LEU A 447 7.90 10.50 -9.58
CA LEU A 447 9.21 10.38 -10.22
C LEU A 447 9.57 11.61 -11.07
N ASP A 448 8.79 12.68 -11.00
CA ASP A 448 9.06 13.92 -11.72
C ASP A 448 10.32 14.57 -11.14
N PRO A 449 11.39 14.80 -11.96
CA PRO A 449 12.63 15.42 -11.49
C PRO A 449 12.43 16.82 -10.89
N ASN A 450 11.37 17.53 -11.28
CA ASN A 450 11.06 18.87 -10.74
C ASN A 450 10.59 18.88 -9.29
N GLN A 451 10.30 17.71 -8.75
CA GLN A 451 9.97 17.53 -7.34
C GLN A 451 11.21 17.47 -6.44
N PHE A 452 12.40 17.49 -7.03
CA PHE A 452 13.69 17.35 -6.34
C PHE A 452 14.60 18.52 -6.62
N LEU A 453 15.55 18.80 -5.75
CA LEU A 453 16.59 19.77 -6.04
C LEU A 453 17.40 19.34 -7.28
N PRO A 454 17.81 20.26 -8.13
CA PRO A 454 18.60 19.98 -9.33
C PRO A 454 19.83 19.10 -9.01
N GLY A 455 20.03 18.05 -9.81
CA GLY A 455 21.15 17.14 -9.66
C GLY A 455 21.04 16.11 -8.50
N ARG A 456 19.95 16.12 -7.72
CA ARG A 456 19.75 15.16 -6.62
C ARG A 456 19.21 13.81 -7.06
N VAL A 457 18.55 13.77 -8.20
CA VAL A 457 18.06 12.53 -8.79
C VAL A 457 18.58 12.38 -10.22
N PRO A 458 18.73 11.15 -10.74
CA PRO A 458 19.11 10.91 -12.12
C PRO A 458 18.08 11.51 -13.09
N ALA A 459 18.57 12.06 -14.21
CA ALA A 459 17.72 12.54 -15.30
C ALA A 459 16.99 11.37 -15.99
N ASP A 460 17.69 10.23 -16.13
CA ASP A 460 17.12 9.00 -16.66
C ASP A 460 16.02 8.44 -15.77
N PHE A 461 14.88 8.06 -16.37
CA PHE A 461 13.72 7.55 -15.65
C PHE A 461 14.02 6.24 -14.88
N ASP A 462 14.67 5.28 -15.53
CA ASP A 462 14.90 3.96 -14.91
C ASP A 462 15.92 4.04 -13.76
N ALA A 463 16.96 4.86 -13.94
CA ALA A 463 17.94 5.14 -12.88
C ALA A 463 17.28 5.86 -11.68
N ARG A 464 16.39 6.82 -11.94
CA ARG A 464 15.63 7.54 -10.92
C ARG A 464 14.66 6.62 -10.21
N ASN A 465 13.91 5.81 -10.95
CA ASN A 465 13.02 4.80 -10.39
C ASN A 465 13.78 3.80 -9.50
N ARG A 466 14.97 3.37 -9.95
CA ARG A 466 15.84 2.51 -9.14
C ARG A 466 16.28 3.19 -7.85
N LEU A 467 16.67 4.45 -7.91
CA LEU A 467 17.09 5.20 -6.73
C LEU A 467 15.97 5.33 -5.70
N LEU A 468 14.78 5.72 -6.16
CA LEU A 468 13.67 6.11 -5.28
C LEU A 468 12.77 4.94 -4.86
N SER A 469 12.56 3.98 -5.76
CA SER A 469 11.53 2.95 -5.56
C SER A 469 12.09 1.57 -5.22
N TYR A 470 13.35 1.24 -5.59
CA TYR A 470 13.91 -0.08 -5.34
C TYR A 470 14.33 -0.24 -3.89
N GLN A 471 13.48 -0.84 -3.12
CA GLN A 471 13.65 -0.97 -1.68
C GLN A 471 13.23 -2.35 -1.18
N ARG A 472 13.61 -2.63 0.05
CA ARG A 472 13.19 -3.84 0.72
C ARG A 472 11.70 -3.76 1.08
N ASP A 473 10.98 -4.84 0.83
CA ASP A 473 9.64 -5.01 1.40
C ASP A 473 9.77 -5.45 2.87
N PHE A 474 9.41 -4.55 3.78
CA PHE A 474 9.50 -4.77 5.22
C PHE A 474 8.37 -5.65 5.76
N THR A 475 7.31 -5.88 4.98
CA THR A 475 6.22 -6.79 5.38
C THR A 475 6.68 -8.26 5.36
N ILE A 476 7.75 -8.54 4.61
CA ILE A 476 8.35 -9.87 4.54
C ILE A 476 9.50 -9.98 5.56
N PRO A 477 9.34 -10.75 6.65
CA PRO A 477 10.39 -10.92 7.63
C PRO A 477 11.60 -11.64 7.04
N LYS A 478 12.82 -11.15 7.35
CA LYS A 478 14.06 -11.77 6.89
C LYS A 478 14.23 -13.18 7.45
N HIS A 479 13.91 -13.35 8.73
CA HIS A 479 13.98 -14.63 9.43
C HIS A 479 12.60 -14.96 9.96
N ARG A 480 12.15 -16.17 9.70
CA ARG A 480 10.88 -16.69 10.20
C ARG A 480 11.07 -18.14 10.61
N LEU A 481 10.87 -18.44 11.89
CA LEU A 481 10.83 -19.77 12.46
C LEU A 481 9.38 -20.07 12.85
N ARG A 482 8.88 -21.22 12.46
CA ARG A 482 7.59 -21.76 12.88
C ARG A 482 7.78 -23.19 13.31
N TRP A 483 7.05 -23.60 14.32
CA TRP A 483 7.07 -24.98 14.77
C TRP A 483 5.69 -25.38 15.27
N ASN A 484 5.42 -26.64 15.16
CA ASN A 484 4.29 -27.30 15.79
C ASN A 484 4.71 -28.67 16.32
N TRP A 485 4.02 -29.12 17.33
CA TRP A 485 4.28 -30.44 17.94
C TRP A 485 3.01 -31.02 18.54
N ILE A 486 3.03 -32.34 18.69
CA ILE A 486 2.10 -33.10 19.50
C ILE A 486 2.88 -34.21 20.23
N MET A 487 2.59 -34.42 21.50
CA MET A 487 3.27 -35.41 22.32
C MET A 487 2.31 -36.03 23.32
N ASP A 488 2.38 -37.36 23.45
CA ASP A 488 1.75 -38.09 24.57
C ASP A 488 2.49 -37.76 25.84
N LEU A 489 1.79 -37.38 26.88
CA LEU A 489 2.41 -37.24 28.20
C LEU A 489 2.87 -38.61 28.70
N PRO A 490 4.11 -38.70 29.24
CA PRO A 490 4.68 -39.96 29.69
C PRO A 490 4.13 -40.39 31.08
N VAL A 491 2.83 -40.24 31.30
CA VAL A 491 2.15 -40.50 32.56
C VAL A 491 1.05 -41.56 32.38
N GLY A 492 0.96 -42.51 33.30
CA GLY A 492 -0.05 -43.56 33.27
C GLY A 492 0.53 -44.96 33.13
N GLN A 493 -0.34 -45.95 33.04
CA GLN A 493 0.00 -47.38 32.99
C GLN A 493 1.01 -47.68 31.86
N GLY A 494 2.12 -48.33 32.22
CA GLY A 494 3.19 -48.69 31.27
C GLY A 494 4.02 -47.51 30.75
N LYS A 495 3.76 -46.25 31.18
CA LYS A 495 4.53 -45.06 30.83
C LYS A 495 5.68 -44.82 31.81
N LEU A 496 6.47 -43.76 31.60
CA LEU A 496 7.65 -43.42 32.43
C LEU A 496 7.24 -43.04 33.87
N LEU A 497 6.16 -42.27 34.01
CA LEU A 497 5.63 -41.82 35.29
C LEU A 497 4.32 -42.53 35.60
N ALA A 498 4.12 -42.89 36.87
CA ALA A 498 2.94 -43.63 37.36
C ALA A 498 2.68 -44.95 36.60
N ARG A 499 3.75 -45.73 36.41
CA ARG A 499 3.78 -46.96 35.59
C ARG A 499 2.78 -48.00 36.05
N ASP A 500 2.55 -48.06 37.35
CA ASP A 500 1.69 -49.03 38.00
C ASP A 500 0.27 -48.52 38.29
N ALA A 501 -0.09 -47.39 37.64
CA ALA A 501 -1.44 -46.85 37.79
C ALA A 501 -2.47 -47.74 37.11
N HIS A 502 -3.49 -48.16 37.85
CA HIS A 502 -4.57 -49.03 37.37
C HIS A 502 -5.96 -48.41 37.59
N GLY A 503 -6.94 -48.94 36.89
CA GLY A 503 -8.36 -48.60 37.09
C GLY A 503 -8.65 -47.11 36.93
N PHE A 504 -9.37 -46.55 37.89
CA PHE A 504 -9.80 -45.13 37.85
C PHE A 504 -8.64 -44.15 37.84
N VAL A 505 -7.57 -44.43 38.59
CA VAL A 505 -6.39 -43.56 38.63
C VAL A 505 -5.77 -43.45 37.24
N ASN A 506 -5.56 -44.56 36.53
CA ASN A 506 -5.03 -44.50 35.17
C ASN A 506 -5.99 -43.80 34.20
N ARG A 507 -7.31 -43.97 34.40
CA ARG A 507 -8.29 -43.20 33.58
C ARG A 507 -8.21 -41.71 33.84
N LEU A 508 -7.81 -41.24 35.02
CA LEU A 508 -7.67 -39.82 35.36
C LEU A 508 -6.36 -39.24 34.82
N ILE A 509 -5.21 -39.88 35.11
CA ILE A 509 -3.88 -39.34 34.85
C ILE A 509 -3.26 -39.78 33.53
N GLY A 510 -3.64 -40.93 32.96
CA GLY A 510 -3.10 -41.48 31.73
C GLY A 510 -3.79 -40.92 30.45
N GLY A 511 -3.14 -41.06 29.31
CA GLY A 511 -3.71 -40.73 28.00
C GLY A 511 -3.85 -39.25 27.68
N TRP A 512 -3.21 -38.38 28.44
CA TRP A 512 -3.13 -36.96 28.11
C TRP A 512 -2.12 -36.71 27.01
N GLN A 513 -2.45 -35.75 26.15
CA GLN A 513 -1.59 -35.25 25.08
C GLN A 513 -1.41 -33.76 25.23
N VAL A 514 -0.22 -33.27 24.88
CA VAL A 514 0.04 -31.85 24.73
C VAL A 514 0.39 -31.57 23.27
N ALA A 515 -0.22 -30.54 22.69
CA ALA A 515 0.11 -30.07 21.39
C ALA A 515 0.34 -28.55 21.43
N GLY A 516 1.08 -28.04 20.49
CA GLY A 516 1.25 -26.59 20.42
C GLY A 516 1.83 -26.15 19.09
N LEU A 517 1.79 -24.88 18.91
CA LEU A 517 2.38 -24.19 17.77
C LEU A 517 3.06 -22.90 18.23
N GLY A 518 4.08 -22.51 17.50
CA GLY A 518 4.78 -21.29 17.82
C GLY A 518 5.36 -20.64 16.57
N SER A 519 5.66 -19.38 16.70
CA SER A 519 6.33 -18.62 15.66
C SER A 519 7.29 -17.60 16.26
N LEU A 520 8.41 -17.40 15.57
CA LEU A 520 9.36 -16.31 15.81
C LEU A 520 9.68 -15.67 14.48
N ARG A 521 9.57 -14.33 14.39
CA ARG A 521 9.92 -13.60 13.17
C ARG A 521 10.73 -12.34 13.48
N SER A 522 11.65 -12.02 12.58
CA SER A 522 12.27 -10.71 12.57
C SER A 522 11.24 -9.66 12.16
N ASN A 523 11.36 -8.50 12.74
CA ASN A 523 10.59 -7.33 12.35
C ASN A 523 11.55 -6.22 11.92
N TYR A 524 11.06 -5.32 11.08
CA TYR A 524 11.80 -4.18 10.58
C TYR A 524 10.92 -2.95 10.64
N PHE A 525 11.53 -1.82 10.85
CA PHE A 525 10.90 -0.53 10.64
C PHE A 525 11.70 0.26 9.59
N ALA A 526 10.99 1.06 8.82
CA ALA A 526 11.60 1.94 7.85
C ALA A 526 11.91 3.28 8.48
N LEU A 527 13.09 3.82 8.23
CA LEU A 527 13.37 5.21 8.55
C LEU A 527 12.50 6.11 7.67
N PRO A 528 11.84 7.12 8.25
CA PRO A 528 11.03 8.04 7.46
C PRO A 528 11.93 8.85 6.52
N THR A 529 11.38 9.24 5.38
CA THR A 529 12.07 10.06 4.36
C THR A 529 12.26 11.51 4.82
N THR A 530 11.63 11.91 5.92
CA THR A 530 11.73 13.24 6.54
C THR A 530 13.03 13.47 7.31
N ILE A 531 13.91 12.47 7.39
CA ILE A 531 15.22 12.57 8.02
C ILE A 531 16.32 12.21 7.01
N TYR A 532 17.53 12.68 7.24
CA TYR A 532 18.69 12.31 6.44
C TYR A 532 19.83 11.80 7.32
N PRO A 533 20.74 10.95 6.80
CA PRO A 533 21.89 10.45 7.56
C PRO A 533 22.90 11.57 7.78
N THR A 534 23.42 11.68 9.01
CA THR A 534 24.42 12.68 9.41
C THR A 534 25.85 12.29 9.03
N GLY A 535 26.08 11.05 8.59
CA GLY A 535 27.40 10.46 8.41
C GLY A 535 27.90 9.68 9.63
N GLU A 536 27.28 9.86 10.80
CA GLU A 536 27.55 9.02 11.97
C GLU A 536 27.04 7.59 11.71
N LYS A 537 27.77 6.61 12.26
CA LYS A 537 27.37 5.22 12.15
C LYS A 537 26.06 4.98 12.88
N VAL A 538 25.15 4.28 12.22
CA VAL A 538 23.92 3.82 12.88
C VAL A 538 24.28 2.75 13.90
N GLU A 539 23.95 3.00 15.16
CA GLU A 539 24.13 2.09 16.28
C GLU A 539 22.78 1.56 16.75
N LEU A 540 22.67 0.25 16.81
CA LEU A 540 21.46 -0.44 17.25
C LEU A 540 21.65 -0.89 18.71
N TYR A 541 20.95 -0.25 19.63
CA TYR A 541 21.10 -0.51 21.07
C TYR A 541 20.12 -1.58 21.59
N GLY A 542 18.95 -1.71 20.94
CA GLY A 542 17.91 -2.62 21.43
C GLY A 542 17.38 -2.21 22.80
N TYR A 543 17.40 -3.13 23.75
CA TYR A 543 16.95 -2.90 25.13
C TYR A 543 18.06 -2.43 26.09
N GLN A 544 19.21 -2.03 25.58
CA GLN A 544 20.38 -1.70 26.40
C GLN A 544 20.18 -0.41 27.24
N TYR A 545 19.50 0.58 26.66
CA TYR A 545 19.33 1.90 27.31
C TYR A 545 17.85 2.17 27.60
N PRO A 546 17.38 1.91 28.86
CA PRO A 546 16.08 2.38 29.30
C PRO A 546 16.08 3.90 29.41
N ILE A 547 15.03 4.54 28.91
CA ILE A 547 14.86 5.99 28.92
C ILE A 547 13.50 6.40 29.49
N GLN A 548 13.40 7.70 29.84
CA GLN A 548 12.13 8.35 30.12
C GLN A 548 11.98 9.53 29.14
N ASP A 549 10.94 9.47 28.32
CA ASP A 549 10.59 10.56 27.41
C ASP A 549 9.63 11.53 28.10
N CYS A 550 10.15 12.69 28.50
CA CYS A 550 9.42 13.74 29.22
C CYS A 550 9.05 14.94 28.33
N ARG A 551 9.30 14.88 27.02
CA ARG A 551 9.09 15.99 26.07
C ARG A 551 7.63 16.46 25.97
N SER A 552 6.68 15.62 26.31
CA SER A 552 5.24 15.91 26.26
C SER A 552 4.63 16.30 27.62
N GLY A 553 5.45 16.64 28.60
CA GLY A 553 5.05 17.02 29.98
C GLY A 553 4.95 15.83 30.93
N ALA A 554 4.36 14.71 30.55
CA ALA A 554 4.37 13.48 31.35
C ALA A 554 5.48 12.55 30.89
N CYS A 555 6.36 12.13 31.79
CA CYS A 555 7.43 11.19 31.49
C CYS A 555 6.86 9.81 31.12
N ARG A 556 7.31 9.27 30.01
CA ARG A 556 6.90 7.94 29.51
C ARG A 556 8.11 7.03 29.42
N PRO A 557 8.04 5.81 29.96
CA PRO A 557 9.13 4.86 29.86
C PRO A 557 9.29 4.35 28.43
N GLY A 558 10.54 4.11 28.01
CA GLY A 558 10.88 3.58 26.70
C GLY A 558 12.30 3.04 26.68
N TYR A 559 12.77 2.69 25.50
CA TYR A 559 14.14 2.31 25.26
C TYR A 559 14.70 3.11 24.08
N LEU A 560 15.94 3.52 24.19
CA LEU A 560 16.67 4.05 23.05
C LEU A 560 17.09 2.87 22.16
N TRP A 561 16.37 2.64 21.09
CA TRP A 561 16.56 1.48 20.23
C TRP A 561 17.73 1.64 19.25
N TRP A 562 17.91 2.85 18.76
CA TRP A 562 19.02 3.24 17.89
C TRP A 562 19.34 4.73 18.08
N ASN A 563 20.50 5.17 17.59
CA ASN A 563 20.93 6.57 17.71
C ASN A 563 20.19 7.49 16.71
N GLY A 564 18.88 7.64 16.90
CA GLY A 564 18.03 8.54 16.13
C GLY A 564 18.25 10.01 16.46
N TYR A 565 17.41 10.89 15.93
CA TYR A 565 17.52 12.31 16.19
C TYR A 565 16.78 12.70 17.46
N ILE A 566 17.52 13.10 18.47
CA ILE A 566 17.00 13.78 19.65
C ILE A 566 17.61 15.18 19.66
N PRO A 567 16.80 16.27 19.75
CA PRO A 567 17.34 17.63 19.85
C PRO A 567 18.34 17.76 20.99
N SER A 568 19.46 18.40 20.75
CA SER A 568 20.55 18.47 21.75
C SER A 568 20.13 19.12 23.08
N ASN A 569 19.24 20.11 23.04
CA ASN A 569 18.65 20.74 24.21
C ASN A 569 17.57 19.90 24.90
N ARG A 570 17.25 18.71 24.35
CA ARG A 570 16.29 17.73 24.92
C ARG A 570 16.96 16.45 25.38
N ILE A 571 18.27 16.37 25.33
CA ILE A 571 19.05 15.24 25.86
C ILE A 571 19.31 15.46 27.34
N ASN A 572 18.76 14.60 28.21
CA ASN A 572 18.91 14.66 29.66
C ASN A 572 18.65 16.07 30.24
N SER A 573 17.64 16.77 29.71
CA SER A 573 17.37 18.18 30.03
C SER A 573 16.26 18.35 31.07
N TYR A 574 16.34 19.51 31.77
CA TYR A 574 15.39 19.94 32.79
C TYR A 574 14.87 21.34 32.45
N ASP A 575 13.68 21.67 32.89
CA ASP A 575 13.13 23.02 32.83
C ASP A 575 13.71 23.92 33.93
N ASP A 576 13.35 25.20 33.93
CA ASP A 576 13.83 26.17 34.92
C ASP A 576 13.37 25.84 36.36
N ALA A 577 12.34 25.00 36.50
CA ALA A 577 11.85 24.53 37.80
C ALA A 577 12.51 23.19 38.22
N GLY A 578 13.44 22.69 37.46
CA GLY A 578 14.16 21.43 37.74
C GLY A 578 13.40 20.16 37.40
N ASN A 579 12.28 20.23 36.64
CA ASN A 579 11.56 19.07 36.20
C ASN A 579 12.15 18.54 34.89
N PRO A 580 12.19 17.19 34.67
CA PRO A 580 12.61 16.61 33.39
C PRO A 580 11.72 17.09 32.24
N ASN A 581 12.31 17.65 31.21
CA ASN A 581 11.59 18.15 30.03
C ASN A 581 12.15 17.62 28.69
N GLY A 582 13.06 16.67 28.75
CA GLY A 582 13.70 16.04 27.62
C GLY A 582 13.61 14.51 27.63
N VAL A 583 14.53 13.87 26.94
CA VAL A 583 14.71 12.42 26.96
C VAL A 583 15.80 12.09 27.99
N MET A 584 15.40 11.48 29.10
CA MET A 584 16.28 11.16 30.22
C MET A 584 16.86 9.75 30.04
N GLY A 585 18.12 9.54 30.43
CA GLY A 585 18.82 8.26 30.31
C GLY A 585 19.53 8.06 28.97
N VAL A 586 19.66 9.10 28.17
CA VAL A 586 20.48 9.06 26.95
C VAL A 586 21.95 8.94 27.34
N PRO A 587 22.72 7.99 26.72
CA PRO A 587 24.10 7.76 27.10
C PRO A 587 25.02 8.96 26.83
N ALA A 588 26.06 9.10 27.61
CA ALA A 588 27.08 10.12 27.41
C ALA A 588 27.77 9.91 26.04
N GLY A 589 28.06 11.02 25.37
CA GLY A 589 28.69 10.96 24.04
C GLY A 589 27.74 10.55 22.90
N TYR A 590 26.43 10.56 23.13
CA TYR A 590 25.43 10.29 22.13
C TYR A 590 25.60 11.14 20.87
N LYS A 591 25.66 10.51 19.71
CA LYS A 591 25.69 11.16 18.41
C LYS A 591 24.58 10.62 17.53
N ALA A 592 23.71 11.48 17.07
CA ALA A 592 22.60 11.11 16.22
C ALA A 592 23.08 10.71 14.82
N ALA A 593 22.71 9.52 14.36
CA ALA A 593 22.96 9.07 12.99
C ALA A 593 21.98 9.65 11.96
N ALA A 594 20.92 10.30 12.44
CA ALA A 594 19.94 10.97 11.61
C ALA A 594 19.68 12.40 12.09
N ALA A 595 19.29 13.24 11.18
CA ALA A 595 18.85 14.61 11.47
C ALA A 595 17.61 14.93 10.65
N PRO A 596 16.79 15.91 11.07
CA PRO A 596 15.70 16.42 10.24
C PRO A 596 16.25 16.93 8.90
N LEU A 597 15.42 16.85 7.86
CA LEU A 597 15.77 17.47 6.58
C LEU A 597 15.91 18.98 6.76
N ILE A 598 17.14 19.46 6.62
CA ILE A 598 17.49 20.89 6.72
C ILE A 598 18.43 21.20 5.55
N PRO A 599 18.20 22.27 4.75
CA PRO A 599 19.12 22.64 3.69
C PRO A 599 20.50 22.98 4.22
N ALA A 600 21.51 22.62 3.47
CA ALA A 600 22.86 23.11 3.73
C ALA A 600 22.88 24.65 3.72
N GLY A 601 23.48 25.25 4.74
CA GLY A 601 23.58 26.71 4.87
C GLY A 601 22.43 27.41 5.62
N THR A 602 21.39 26.68 6.06
CA THR A 602 20.27 27.25 6.84
C THR A 602 20.42 27.06 8.36
N THR A 603 21.62 26.94 8.85
CA THR A 603 21.92 26.78 10.27
C THR A 603 21.63 28.00 11.11
N GLN A 604 21.42 29.17 10.52
CA GLN A 604 21.07 30.39 11.17
C GLN A 604 19.73 30.93 10.67
N LEU A 605 18.96 31.53 11.58
CA LEU A 605 17.76 32.25 11.17
C LEU A 605 18.14 33.39 10.23
N PRO A 606 17.43 33.63 9.14
CA PRO A 606 17.58 34.80 8.30
C PRO A 606 17.38 36.10 9.12
N ALA A 607 18.08 37.18 8.78
CA ALA A 607 18.02 38.43 9.52
C ALA A 607 16.60 39.04 9.62
N ASN A 608 15.71 38.70 8.70
CA ASN A 608 14.32 39.15 8.70
C ASN A 608 13.32 38.03 9.14
N ALA A 609 13.78 36.97 9.78
CA ALA A 609 12.91 36.07 10.50
C ALA A 609 12.16 36.81 11.63
N PRO A 610 10.91 36.43 11.94
CA PRO A 610 10.18 37.03 13.03
C PRO A 610 10.99 37.01 14.34
N ALA A 611 10.96 38.12 15.10
CA ALA A 611 11.79 38.32 16.30
C ALA A 611 11.68 37.21 17.36
N ASN A 612 10.56 36.49 17.36
CA ASN A 612 10.29 35.43 18.34
C ASN A 612 10.53 34.02 17.77
N THR A 613 11.19 33.91 16.61
CA THR A 613 11.45 32.56 16.02
C THR A 613 12.55 31.87 16.84
N ASN A 614 12.18 30.84 17.58
CA ASN A 614 13.12 30.02 18.31
C ASN A 614 13.92 29.14 17.36
N VAL A 615 15.25 29.17 17.44
CA VAL A 615 16.15 28.36 16.60
C VAL A 615 15.82 26.87 16.77
N GLN A 616 15.52 26.41 17.97
CA GLN A 616 15.17 25.01 18.22
C GLN A 616 13.83 24.63 17.61
N GLN A 617 12.82 25.48 17.69
CA GLN A 617 11.55 25.27 17.04
C GLN A 617 11.71 25.25 15.51
N PHE A 618 12.57 26.06 14.97
CA PHE A 618 12.93 26.04 13.56
C PHE A 618 13.46 24.66 13.11
N TRP A 619 14.36 24.08 13.90
CA TRP A 619 14.91 22.74 13.64
C TRP A 619 13.86 21.64 13.81
N ASP A 620 13.07 21.70 14.87
CA ASP A 620 12.10 20.64 15.22
C ASP A 620 10.90 20.59 14.26
N THR A 621 10.54 21.72 13.67
CA THR A 621 9.37 21.81 12.76
C THR A 621 9.71 21.71 11.29
N ASN A 622 10.97 21.52 10.93
CA ASN A 622 11.43 21.58 9.53
C ASN A 622 11.02 22.88 8.81
N THR A 623 10.82 23.96 9.53
CA THR A 623 10.47 25.28 9.00
C THR A 623 11.73 26.02 8.59
N VAL A 624 11.73 26.59 7.41
CA VAL A 624 12.84 27.36 6.87
C VAL A 624 12.40 28.71 6.35
N TRP A 625 13.32 29.65 6.35
CA TRP A 625 13.15 30.99 5.82
C TRP A 625 14.11 31.15 4.65
N VAL A 626 13.56 31.29 3.46
CA VAL A 626 14.35 31.39 2.22
C VAL A 626 14.38 32.83 1.76
N PRO A 627 15.57 33.47 1.66
CA PRO A 627 15.69 34.80 1.08
C PRO A 627 15.47 34.74 -0.45
N LEU A 628 14.67 35.68 -0.96
CA LEU A 628 14.37 35.79 -2.36
C LEU A 628 15.21 36.92 -3.04
N LYS A 629 15.19 36.94 -4.35
CA LYS A 629 15.93 37.97 -5.16
C LYS A 629 15.44 39.40 -4.97
N ASP A 630 14.19 39.55 -4.56
CA ASP A 630 13.57 40.85 -4.27
C ASP A 630 13.90 41.38 -2.85
N GLY A 631 14.71 40.64 -2.11
CA GLY A 631 15.09 40.98 -0.73
C GLY A 631 14.06 40.55 0.32
N THR A 632 12.92 39.96 -0.07
CA THR A 632 11.95 39.40 0.85
C THR A 632 12.40 38.03 1.33
N VAL A 633 11.81 37.54 2.43
CA VAL A 633 12.06 36.20 2.95
C VAL A 633 10.76 35.45 3.03
N GLN A 634 10.76 34.24 2.50
CA GLN A 634 9.60 33.37 2.52
C GLN A 634 9.76 32.23 3.49
N ARG A 635 8.75 32.03 4.32
CA ARG A 635 8.66 30.88 5.21
C ARG A 635 8.12 29.69 4.44
N THR A 636 8.78 28.54 4.57
CA THR A 636 8.32 27.28 4.01
C THR A 636 8.72 26.12 4.91
N THR A 637 8.20 24.93 4.64
CA THR A 637 8.61 23.71 5.29
C THR A 637 9.29 22.79 4.30
N TYR A 638 10.18 21.95 4.80
CA TYR A 638 10.77 20.89 3.99
C TYR A 638 9.77 19.80 3.67
N ASN A 639 9.99 19.19 2.53
CA ASN A 639 9.43 17.90 2.22
C ASN A 639 10.55 16.87 1.99
N ASP A 640 10.16 15.64 1.84
CA ASP A 640 10.99 14.44 1.75
C ASP A 640 11.90 14.41 0.51
N ASN A 641 11.64 15.28 -0.47
CA ASN A 641 12.30 15.25 -1.78
C ASN A 641 13.65 15.98 -1.81
N LEU A 642 14.00 16.70 -0.74
CA LEU A 642 15.24 17.47 -0.70
C LEU A 642 16.49 16.62 -0.63
N HIS A 643 16.42 15.50 0.05
CA HIS A 643 17.48 14.52 0.19
C HIS A 643 16.96 13.12 -0.18
N PRO A 644 16.68 12.89 -1.47
CA PRO A 644 16.18 11.59 -1.89
C PRO A 644 17.23 10.51 -1.61
N TRP A 645 16.85 9.52 -0.85
CA TRP A 645 17.67 8.39 -0.48
C TRP A 645 16.84 7.13 -0.39
N ARG A 646 17.48 5.99 -0.55
CA ARG A 646 16.80 4.73 -0.32
C ARG A 646 16.35 4.65 1.13
N GLN A 647 15.11 4.31 1.31
CA GLN A 647 14.56 4.03 2.61
C GLN A 647 15.41 2.95 3.30
N GLN A 648 16.00 3.27 4.44
CA GLN A 648 16.77 2.31 5.20
C GLN A 648 15.86 1.56 6.17
N TYR A 649 16.03 0.25 6.21
CA TYR A 649 15.28 -0.62 7.12
C TYR A 649 16.15 -1.02 8.28
N MET A 650 15.67 -0.71 9.48
CA MET A 650 16.31 -1.03 10.73
C MET A 650 15.66 -2.27 11.36
N PRO A 651 16.47 -3.18 11.96
CA PRO A 651 15.91 -4.27 12.75
C PRO A 651 15.08 -3.74 13.91
N GLY A 652 13.83 -4.14 13.96
CA GLY A 652 12.91 -3.85 15.05
C GLY A 652 12.83 -4.98 16.06
N VAL A 653 11.86 -4.88 16.97
CA VAL A 653 11.61 -5.89 17.98
C VAL A 653 11.15 -7.20 17.33
N ARG A 654 11.79 -8.31 17.68
CA ARG A 654 11.39 -9.64 17.20
C ARG A 654 10.00 -9.98 17.75
N GLN A 655 9.18 -10.52 16.89
CA GLN A 655 7.84 -10.97 17.25
C GLN A 655 7.85 -12.46 17.45
N TRP A 656 7.32 -12.94 18.57
CA TRP A 656 7.16 -14.36 18.83
C TRP A 656 5.89 -14.64 19.63
N GLY A 657 5.37 -15.84 19.51
CA GLY A 657 4.22 -16.28 20.25
C GLY A 657 4.14 -17.80 20.26
N VAL A 658 3.51 -18.35 21.27
CA VAL A 658 3.27 -19.78 21.43
C VAL A 658 1.86 -20.00 21.97
N ASP A 659 1.14 -20.88 21.29
CA ASP A 659 -0.14 -21.40 21.75
C ASP A 659 0.02 -22.90 22.06
N ALA A 660 -0.68 -23.38 23.07
CA ALA A 660 -0.61 -24.78 23.47
C ALA A 660 -1.98 -25.32 23.90
N SER A 661 -2.18 -26.59 23.70
CA SER A 661 -3.38 -27.31 24.08
C SER A 661 -3.02 -28.54 24.89
N LEU A 662 -3.64 -28.70 26.05
CA LEU A 662 -3.61 -29.94 26.83
C LEU A 662 -4.96 -30.62 26.61
N PHE A 663 -4.94 -31.86 26.14
CA PHE A 663 -6.17 -32.56 25.85
C PHE A 663 -6.10 -34.04 26.09
N LYS A 664 -7.29 -34.62 26.25
CA LYS A 664 -7.46 -36.06 26.45
C LYS A 664 -8.74 -36.53 25.78
N SER A 665 -8.65 -37.69 25.14
CA SER A 665 -9.82 -38.37 24.59
C SER A 665 -10.08 -39.67 25.37
N VAL A 666 -11.27 -39.83 25.89
CA VAL A 666 -11.72 -41.03 26.64
C VAL A 666 -12.83 -41.70 25.84
N ALA A 667 -12.65 -42.95 25.47
CA ALA A 667 -13.74 -43.77 24.96
C ALA A 667 -14.71 -44.10 26.09
N ILE A 668 -15.98 -43.73 25.98
CA ILE A 668 -17.06 -44.08 26.90
C ILE A 668 -17.64 -45.42 26.47
N THR A 669 -17.91 -45.54 25.16
CA THR A 669 -18.31 -46.82 24.52
C THR A 669 -17.44 -46.99 23.25
N GLU A 670 -17.69 -48.05 22.48
CA GLU A 670 -16.99 -48.26 21.20
C GLU A 670 -17.24 -47.12 20.22
N THR A 671 -18.40 -46.52 20.25
CA THR A 671 -18.83 -45.45 19.34
C THR A 671 -18.76 -44.07 19.99
N VAL A 672 -18.91 -43.94 21.32
CA VAL A 672 -18.98 -42.65 22.01
C VAL A 672 -17.62 -42.30 22.62
N ARG A 673 -17.12 -41.12 22.29
CA ARG A 673 -15.86 -40.57 22.80
C ARG A 673 -16.07 -39.20 23.41
N LEU A 674 -15.50 -38.96 24.58
CA LEU A 674 -15.43 -37.69 25.25
C LEU A 674 -14.03 -37.12 25.09
N ARG A 675 -13.93 -35.91 24.54
CA ARG A 675 -12.67 -35.17 24.47
C ARG A 675 -12.74 -33.92 25.34
N ILE A 676 -11.73 -33.73 26.16
CA ILE A 676 -11.53 -32.59 27.04
C ILE A 676 -10.31 -31.84 26.52
N ASN A 677 -10.44 -30.55 26.28
CA ASN A 677 -9.34 -29.66 25.86
C ASN A 677 -9.25 -28.50 26.84
N ALA A 678 -8.01 -28.11 27.14
CA ALA A 678 -7.64 -26.80 27.69
C ALA A 678 -6.70 -26.14 26.68
N ASP A 679 -7.20 -25.13 25.96
CA ASP A 679 -6.48 -24.44 24.93
C ASP A 679 -5.98 -23.09 25.46
N PHE A 680 -4.68 -22.89 25.48
CA PHE A 680 -4.00 -21.70 25.97
C PHE A 680 -3.50 -20.91 24.77
N PHE A 681 -4.09 -19.73 24.54
CA PHE A 681 -3.59 -18.76 23.58
C PHE A 681 -2.64 -17.81 24.28
N ASN A 682 -1.55 -17.47 23.61
CA ASN A 682 -0.48 -16.65 24.19
C ASN A 682 0.00 -17.19 25.55
N VAL A 683 0.45 -18.46 25.57
CA VAL A 683 0.84 -19.20 26.81
C VAL A 683 1.73 -18.39 27.73
N PHE A 684 2.68 -17.65 27.18
CA PHE A 684 3.66 -16.87 27.94
C PHE A 684 3.17 -15.48 28.31
N ASN A 685 1.90 -15.13 28.01
CA ASN A 685 1.31 -13.82 28.26
C ASN A 685 2.20 -12.69 27.74
N MET A 686 2.69 -12.85 26.50
CA MET A 686 3.54 -11.84 25.86
C MET A 686 2.73 -10.57 25.65
N PRO A 687 3.15 -9.43 26.21
CA PRO A 687 2.55 -8.17 25.87
C PRO A 687 2.80 -7.94 24.39
N GLY A 688 1.85 -7.38 23.68
CA GLY A 688 2.00 -7.11 22.27
C GLY A 688 3.28 -6.33 21.94
N ASN A 689 3.61 -6.28 20.67
CA ASN A 689 4.79 -5.57 20.26
C ASN A 689 4.62 -4.05 20.46
N PRO A 690 5.66 -3.36 20.91
CA PRO A 690 5.69 -1.90 20.87
C PRO A 690 5.43 -1.43 19.45
N ASN A 691 4.56 -0.44 19.30
CA ASN A 691 3.99 -0.10 17.98
C ASN A 691 4.93 0.58 17.02
N SER A 692 5.89 1.34 17.52
CA SER A 692 6.77 2.12 16.65
C SER A 692 8.09 2.43 17.33
N ILE A 693 9.10 2.45 16.49
CA ILE A 693 10.38 3.06 16.80
C ILE A 693 10.40 4.37 16.02
N GLY A 694 10.51 5.49 16.72
CA GLY A 694 10.50 6.81 16.11
C GLY A 694 11.79 7.15 15.34
N SER A 695 11.77 8.24 14.57
CA SER A 695 12.96 8.85 13.96
C SER A 695 13.98 9.33 15.00
N ASP A 696 13.53 9.52 16.22
CA ASP A 696 14.35 9.82 17.39
C ASP A 696 15.03 8.60 18.02
N GLY A 697 14.77 7.42 17.47
CA GLY A 697 15.34 6.18 17.96
C GLY A 697 14.64 5.59 19.17
N ILE A 698 13.54 6.17 19.62
CA ILE A 698 12.85 5.74 20.84
C ILE A 698 11.83 4.64 20.53
N LEU A 699 11.97 3.54 21.24
CA LEU A 699 10.99 2.46 21.31
C LEU A 699 10.03 2.73 22.47
N SER A 700 8.77 3.01 22.19
CA SER A 700 7.75 3.13 23.23
C SER A 700 7.42 1.75 23.81
N THR A 701 7.38 1.65 25.13
CA THR A 701 6.95 0.42 25.82
C THR A 701 5.43 0.24 25.84
N ARG A 702 4.70 1.20 25.34
CA ARG A 702 3.25 1.11 25.27
C ARG A 702 2.87 0.04 24.25
N ALA A 703 2.46 -1.12 24.73
CA ALA A 703 1.90 -2.17 23.87
C ALA A 703 0.60 -1.68 23.25
N SER A 704 0.42 -1.88 21.96
CA SER A 704 -0.85 -1.64 21.30
C SER A 704 -1.56 -2.95 21.07
N GLY A 705 -2.78 -3.03 21.56
CA GLY A 705 -3.84 -3.89 21.02
C GLY A 705 -3.52 -5.38 20.91
N GLN A 706 -2.78 -5.95 21.85
CA GLN A 706 -2.55 -7.38 21.84
C GLN A 706 -3.38 -8.07 22.92
N ASN A 707 -3.84 -9.23 22.56
CA ASN A 707 -4.62 -10.08 23.44
C ASN A 707 -3.75 -10.55 24.62
N SER A 708 -4.27 -10.43 25.81
CA SER A 708 -3.77 -11.12 26.97
C SER A 708 -3.81 -12.64 26.75
N ARG A 709 -3.17 -13.39 27.63
CA ARG A 709 -3.32 -14.85 27.62
C ARG A 709 -4.79 -15.20 27.82
N GLU A 710 -5.29 -16.07 26.94
CA GLU A 710 -6.65 -16.57 27.00
C GLU A 710 -6.63 -18.09 27.25
N LEU A 711 -7.56 -18.58 28.06
CA LEU A 711 -7.79 -19.98 28.28
C LEU A 711 -9.20 -20.34 27.81
N GLN A 712 -9.28 -21.28 26.88
CA GLN A 712 -10.54 -21.86 26.43
C GLN A 712 -10.63 -23.34 26.93
N LEU A 713 -11.70 -23.64 27.62
CA LEU A 713 -12.03 -25.05 28.01
C LEU A 713 -13.10 -25.57 27.05
N THR A 714 -12.84 -26.72 26.46
CA THR A 714 -13.77 -27.36 25.53
C THR A 714 -14.05 -28.79 25.93
N LEU A 715 -15.32 -29.14 25.99
CA LEU A 715 -15.80 -30.49 26.16
C LEU A 715 -16.54 -30.91 24.89
N ARG A 716 -16.07 -31.97 24.25
CA ARG A 716 -16.66 -32.48 23.01
C ARG A 716 -17.05 -33.95 23.17
N LEU A 717 -18.32 -34.24 22.97
CA LEU A 717 -18.84 -35.59 22.85
C LEU A 717 -19.02 -35.92 21.36
N SER A 718 -18.51 -37.04 20.95
CA SER A 718 -18.68 -37.59 19.60
C SER A 718 -19.24 -38.99 19.69
N TRP A 719 -20.20 -39.28 18.84
CA TRP A 719 -20.90 -40.57 18.78
C TRP A 719 -21.06 -41.03 17.33
#